data_469547081b9dc1f0c35cf0a715dce8b4
#
_entry.id   469547081b9dc1f0c35cf0a715dce8b4
#
_cell.length_a   1.000
_cell.length_b   1.000
_cell.length_c   1.000
_cell.angle_alpha   90.00
_cell.angle_beta   90.00
_cell.angle_gamma   90.00
#
_symmetry.space_group_name_H-M   'P 1'
#
loop_
_entity.id
_entity.type
_entity.pdbx_description
1 polymer ?
#
loop_
_entity_poly.entity_id
_entity_poly.type
_entity_poly.pdbx_seq_one_letter_code
_entity_poly.pdbx_strand_id
1 'polypeptide(L)'
;MAAVRRWAWLAAGLAAVAVLALVDIATGDATFARSLYLLPVLAVATRAHPYEVAAVGVVAIAAALLSPLWNDTAVSLLTLVTVVAGSAIAVWGARERHAAIAARGAAEAERRQLRLLSEAARITDGAADIDDALRRLVELLVPDVADAAWVDLLQPGGGVRRLAARVDGPHSEELEAWLLARGSSARSDLSPITRALRGEGSQLAHLDERLREAIVHEDDVDDRRLMEKSRLRSTMALPLAPSGGPLGALALGVGRSGRRYGHDELAFAELLVGRAGLALANAQLVNRLTATQRRLDGILGALAEAVTVQSQGGRIEYANEAAAKLLGLPGVHAVLTAEPGSLIGRFEIRHPDGTPVTADELPGARVIRGETPEPLLTQSVYKATGELHWFVTKATPLEDADGRIMAVNVIEDITEEHEARLRQQFLAEAGEALASSLDYEETLQRVARLAVPRFADWCAVELPDDRGTLQQVALAHVDERKVERARAIRERYPPDPDAPMGSHTVMRTGEPQLVAHVPDSLLVDAARDAEHLELIRELNIRSGLSVPMIIGGRVLGVMTFVFSDSGRLYTANDLPFAQELAARAASAIENARLYTERAEVARTLQASLLPEELPDVPGWSFAADYRPGQRGAEVGGDFYDVFPVQGGQMVLLGDVTGMGVAAAALTSLVRHTAKTTAAFDPRPAAVLSHVNGALRQRPRIAPVTMVCGLLSGGSVVLAVGGHPLPLRKRGAECEKVGATGLLLGAVDDYVESETTRVELAPGDTLLLYTDGVTDTPGRDSRFGDERLGAAVAAAPAEPEALLAAVSAALDDFADGAGFDDRAMLALQRTA
;
A
#
# COMPACT_ATOMS: atom_id res chain seq x y z
N MET A 1 35.38 -71.53 -34.56
CA MET A 1 36.34 -71.31 -35.65
C MET A 1 37.74 -70.93 -35.12
N ALA A 2 37.94 -70.13 -34.12
CA ALA A 2 39.27 -69.77 -33.63
C ALA A 2 40.12 -70.92 -33.08
N ALA A 3 39.52 -71.88 -32.36
CA ALA A 3 40.23 -73.03 -31.85
C ALA A 3 40.76 -73.94 -32.92
N VAL A 4 40.02 -74.19 -34.01
CA VAL A 4 40.46 -75.01 -35.12
C VAL A 4 41.64 -74.42 -35.92
N ARG A 5 41.61 -73.01 -36.04
CA ARG A 5 42.74 -72.31 -36.70
C ARG A 5 44.04 -72.38 -35.86
N ARG A 6 43.91 -72.46 -34.54
CA ARG A 6 45.03 -72.44 -33.58
C ARG A 6 45.96 -73.61 -33.76
N TRP A 7 45.45 -74.84 -33.87
CA TRP A 7 46.23 -76.03 -34.04
C TRP A 7 46.75 -76.28 -35.42
N ALA A 8 46.19 -75.53 -36.44
CA ALA A 8 46.55 -75.83 -37.87
C ALA A 8 48.03 -75.53 -38.18
N TRP A 9 48.60 -74.45 -37.65
CA TRP A 9 50.03 -74.12 -37.83
C TRP A 9 50.93 -75.04 -37.15
N LEU A 10 50.63 -75.46 -35.91
CA LEU A 10 51.38 -76.47 -35.19
C LEU A 10 51.37 -77.84 -35.93
N ALA A 11 50.22 -78.29 -36.37
CA ALA A 11 50.07 -79.50 -37.10
C ALA A 11 50.82 -79.51 -38.48
N ALA A 12 50.71 -78.35 -39.17
CA ALA A 12 51.43 -78.18 -40.47
C ALA A 12 52.96 -78.18 -40.29
N GLY A 13 53.47 -77.51 -39.21
CA GLY A 13 54.90 -77.51 -38.89
C GLY A 13 55.40 -78.86 -38.50
N LEU A 14 54.69 -79.61 -37.68
CA LEU A 14 55.09 -81.01 -37.27
C LEU A 14 55.05 -81.97 -38.47
N ALA A 15 54.03 -81.87 -39.31
CA ALA A 15 53.95 -82.67 -40.60
C ALA A 15 55.13 -82.39 -41.53
N ALA A 16 55.52 -81.11 -41.65
CA ALA A 16 56.67 -80.73 -42.50
C ALA A 16 57.97 -81.26 -41.92
N VAL A 17 58.19 -81.26 -40.59
CA VAL A 17 59.35 -81.87 -39.98
C VAL A 17 59.35 -83.40 -40.23
N ALA A 18 58.23 -84.12 -40.11
CA ALA A 18 58.06 -85.52 -40.36
C ALA A 18 58.38 -85.91 -41.89
N VAL A 19 57.90 -85.11 -42.78
CA VAL A 19 58.21 -85.29 -44.20
C VAL A 19 59.66 -85.06 -44.48
N LEU A 20 60.32 -84.07 -43.89
CA LEU A 20 61.74 -83.90 -44.07
C LEU A 20 62.57 -85.06 -43.42
N ALA A 21 62.15 -85.62 -42.33
CA ALA A 21 62.76 -86.86 -41.71
C ALA A 21 62.62 -88.09 -42.65
N LEU A 22 61.42 -88.25 -43.23
CA LEU A 22 61.20 -89.32 -44.25
C LEU A 22 62.10 -89.12 -45.43
N VAL A 23 62.29 -87.91 -45.93
CA VAL A 23 63.22 -87.58 -47.04
C VAL A 23 64.66 -87.86 -46.66
N ASP A 24 65.07 -87.46 -45.45
CA ASP A 24 66.39 -87.75 -44.92
C ASP A 24 66.67 -89.23 -44.82
N ILE A 25 65.70 -90.03 -44.40
CA ILE A 25 65.79 -91.53 -44.36
C ILE A 25 65.83 -92.04 -45.78
N ALA A 26 65.11 -91.61 -46.71
CA ALA A 26 65.01 -92.12 -48.07
C ALA A 26 66.20 -91.84 -48.99
N THR A 27 66.84 -90.69 -48.77
CA THR A 27 67.92 -90.22 -49.65
C THR A 27 69.32 -90.65 -49.20
N GLY A 28 69.54 -90.97 -47.99
CA GLY A 28 70.84 -91.33 -47.43
C GLY A 28 71.89 -90.20 -47.46
N ASP A 29 71.57 -89.02 -47.96
CA ASP A 29 72.48 -87.87 -48.08
C ASP A 29 72.32 -86.86 -46.97
N ALA A 30 73.15 -87.08 -45.94
CA ALA A 30 73.01 -86.50 -44.62
C ALA A 30 73.35 -85.00 -44.58
N THR A 31 74.09 -84.47 -45.50
CA THR A 31 74.60 -83.13 -45.37
C THR A 31 73.57 -81.99 -45.81
N PHE A 32 72.73 -82.30 -46.72
CA PHE A 32 71.77 -81.24 -47.20
C PHE A 32 70.45 -81.27 -46.39
N ALA A 33 69.93 -82.48 -46.10
CA ALA A 33 68.61 -82.58 -45.47
C ALA A 33 68.56 -82.07 -44.05
N ARG A 34 69.66 -82.22 -43.25
CA ARG A 34 69.74 -81.77 -41.80
C ARG A 34 69.53 -80.26 -41.63
N SER A 35 70.05 -79.45 -42.56
CA SER A 35 69.91 -77.94 -42.46
C SER A 35 68.47 -77.53 -42.77
N LEU A 36 67.72 -78.34 -43.52
CA LEU A 36 66.33 -78.04 -43.91
C LEU A 36 65.37 -78.21 -42.75
N TYR A 37 65.69 -78.91 -41.64
CA TYR A 37 64.82 -79.00 -40.44
C TYR A 37 64.51 -77.67 -39.84
N LEU A 38 65.27 -76.62 -40.11
CA LEU A 38 64.96 -75.19 -39.63
C LEU A 38 63.85 -74.58 -40.45
N LEU A 39 63.52 -74.92 -41.68
CA LEU A 39 62.53 -74.29 -42.49
C LEU A 39 61.13 -74.41 -41.93
N PRO A 40 60.62 -75.60 -41.44
CA PRO A 40 59.33 -75.67 -40.75
C PRO A 40 59.21 -74.76 -39.60
N VAL A 41 60.29 -74.66 -38.78
CA VAL A 41 60.32 -73.76 -37.54
C VAL A 41 60.19 -72.34 -37.96
N LEU A 42 60.96 -71.87 -38.92
CA LEU A 42 60.89 -70.54 -39.50
C LEU A 42 59.54 -70.17 -40.13
N ALA A 43 58.96 -71.11 -40.87
CA ALA A 43 57.64 -70.95 -41.48
C ALA A 43 56.54 -70.79 -40.48
N VAL A 44 56.53 -71.58 -39.41
CA VAL A 44 55.59 -71.52 -38.29
C VAL A 44 55.78 -70.24 -37.50
N ALA A 45 57.03 -69.78 -37.34
CA ALA A 45 57.37 -68.59 -36.58
C ALA A 45 56.68 -67.28 -37.14
N THR A 46 56.28 -67.29 -38.43
CA THR A 46 55.66 -66.13 -39.01
C THR A 46 54.20 -65.89 -38.61
N ARG A 47 53.46 -66.91 -38.14
CA ARG A 47 52.03 -66.88 -37.89
C ARG A 47 51.56 -67.55 -36.61
N ALA A 48 52.32 -68.47 -36.04
CA ALA A 48 51.96 -69.29 -34.86
C ALA A 48 52.31 -68.54 -33.54
N HIS A 49 51.83 -69.07 -32.43
CA HIS A 49 52.12 -68.60 -31.09
C HIS A 49 53.54 -69.12 -30.66
N PRO A 50 54.31 -68.32 -29.83
CA PRO A 50 55.68 -68.73 -29.43
C PRO A 50 55.84 -70.19 -28.93
N TYR A 51 54.87 -70.74 -28.17
CA TYR A 51 54.92 -72.10 -27.68
C TYR A 51 54.75 -73.19 -28.79
N GLU A 52 53.97 -72.85 -29.81
CA GLU A 52 53.82 -73.72 -31.00
C GLU A 52 55.08 -73.76 -31.84
N VAL A 53 55.72 -72.57 -32.02
CA VAL A 53 57.04 -72.45 -32.66
C VAL A 53 58.13 -73.28 -31.88
N ALA A 54 58.07 -73.14 -30.53
CA ALA A 54 59.00 -73.95 -29.66
C ALA A 54 58.75 -75.43 -29.78
N ALA A 55 57.52 -75.88 -29.81
CA ALA A 55 57.17 -77.31 -30.00
C ALA A 55 57.67 -77.87 -31.35
N VAL A 56 57.50 -77.15 -32.46
CA VAL A 56 58.06 -77.57 -33.77
C VAL A 56 59.54 -77.56 -33.80
N GLY A 57 60.14 -76.53 -33.10
CA GLY A 57 61.61 -76.41 -32.93
C GLY A 57 62.22 -77.65 -32.15
N VAL A 58 61.56 -78.07 -31.07
CA VAL A 58 62.01 -79.25 -30.28
C VAL A 58 61.96 -80.53 -31.11
N VAL A 59 60.87 -80.70 -31.90
CA VAL A 59 60.75 -81.89 -32.78
C VAL A 59 61.78 -81.84 -33.95
N ALA A 60 62.06 -80.68 -34.50
CA ALA A 60 63.07 -80.49 -35.54
C ALA A 60 64.51 -80.75 -34.95
N ILE A 61 64.78 -80.30 -33.78
CA ILE A 61 66.05 -80.64 -33.09
C ILE A 61 66.18 -82.12 -32.78
N ALA A 62 65.09 -82.73 -32.31
CA ALA A 62 65.08 -84.20 -32.09
C ALA A 62 65.28 -85.03 -33.35
N ALA A 63 64.56 -84.61 -34.49
CA ALA A 63 64.75 -85.21 -35.78
C ALA A 63 66.21 -85.10 -36.28
N ALA A 64 66.81 -83.94 -36.12
CA ALA A 64 68.21 -83.71 -36.48
C ALA A 64 69.17 -84.51 -35.64
N LEU A 65 68.92 -84.71 -34.37
CA LEU A 65 69.71 -85.53 -33.47
C LEU A 65 69.60 -87.07 -33.77
N LEU A 66 68.44 -87.50 -34.15
CA LEU A 66 68.16 -88.95 -34.51
C LEU A 66 68.55 -89.30 -35.92
N SER A 67 68.83 -88.39 -36.77
CA SER A 67 69.32 -88.64 -38.15
C SER A 67 70.50 -89.54 -38.30
N PRO A 68 71.48 -89.65 -37.40
CA PRO A 68 72.59 -90.52 -37.42
C PRO A 68 72.22 -92.03 -37.26
N LEU A 69 71.05 -92.34 -36.74
CA LEU A 69 70.56 -93.75 -36.56
C LEU A 69 70.25 -94.47 -37.89
N TRP A 70 70.02 -93.69 -38.96
CA TRP A 70 69.74 -94.24 -40.31
C TRP A 70 70.65 -93.73 -41.42
N ASN A 71 71.56 -92.83 -41.06
CA ASN A 71 72.63 -92.27 -41.92
C ASN A 71 73.99 -92.49 -41.30
N ASP A 72 74.88 -93.16 -41.91
CA ASP A 72 76.23 -93.51 -41.36
C ASP A 72 77.18 -92.27 -41.23
N THR A 73 76.71 -91.15 -40.96
CA THR A 73 77.51 -89.94 -40.82
C THR A 73 77.26 -89.25 -39.43
N ALA A 74 78.31 -88.90 -38.73
CA ALA A 74 78.21 -88.18 -37.48
C ALA A 74 77.55 -86.77 -37.69
N VAL A 75 76.65 -86.34 -36.75
CA VAL A 75 76.06 -85.04 -36.77
C VAL A 75 77.19 -83.97 -36.56
N SER A 76 77.37 -83.12 -37.59
CA SER A 76 78.27 -82.01 -37.46
C SER A 76 77.82 -81.10 -36.33
N LEU A 77 78.72 -80.66 -35.40
CA LEU A 77 78.39 -79.70 -34.34
C LEU A 77 77.80 -78.42 -34.91
N LEU A 78 78.27 -78.04 -36.13
CA LEU A 78 77.78 -76.86 -36.84
C LEU A 78 76.26 -76.94 -37.19
N THR A 79 75.87 -78.14 -37.74
CA THR A 79 74.48 -78.38 -38.08
C THR A 79 73.54 -78.35 -36.87
N LEU A 80 73.96 -79.00 -35.79
CA LEU A 80 73.20 -78.97 -34.51
C LEU A 80 73.09 -77.53 -33.95
N VAL A 81 74.20 -76.81 -33.92
CA VAL A 81 74.20 -75.36 -33.51
C VAL A 81 73.29 -74.57 -34.41
N THR A 82 73.32 -74.78 -35.69
CA THR A 82 72.44 -73.98 -36.66
C THR A 82 70.95 -74.25 -36.43
N VAL A 83 70.55 -75.52 -36.25
CA VAL A 83 69.11 -75.80 -35.95
C VAL A 83 68.71 -75.38 -34.57
N VAL A 84 69.52 -75.55 -33.56
CA VAL A 84 69.21 -75.08 -32.20
C VAL A 84 69.17 -73.51 -32.15
N ALA A 85 70.22 -72.88 -32.67
CA ALA A 85 70.25 -71.38 -32.71
C ALA A 85 69.11 -70.80 -33.57
N GLY A 86 68.87 -71.39 -34.75
CA GLY A 86 67.75 -70.96 -35.61
C GLY A 86 66.42 -71.16 -34.97
N SER A 87 66.17 -72.31 -34.29
CA SER A 87 64.96 -72.54 -33.55
C SER A 87 64.77 -71.51 -32.39
N ALA A 88 65.85 -71.22 -31.66
CA ALA A 88 65.81 -70.23 -30.62
C ALA A 88 65.49 -68.80 -31.10
N ILE A 89 66.08 -68.39 -32.26
CA ILE A 89 65.80 -67.09 -32.93
C ILE A 89 64.38 -67.09 -33.38
N ALA A 90 63.83 -68.19 -33.98
CA ALA A 90 62.43 -68.23 -34.43
C ALA A 90 61.45 -68.08 -33.24
N VAL A 91 61.69 -68.75 -32.11
CA VAL A 91 60.88 -68.63 -30.90
C VAL A 91 60.92 -67.17 -30.37
N TRP A 92 62.16 -66.59 -30.29
CA TRP A 92 62.37 -65.24 -29.86
C TRP A 92 61.62 -64.23 -30.75
N GLY A 93 61.74 -64.33 -32.09
CA GLY A 93 61.04 -63.49 -33.07
C GLY A 93 59.48 -63.63 -32.98
N ALA A 94 59.00 -64.84 -32.72
CA ALA A 94 57.57 -65.08 -32.52
C ALA A 94 57.06 -64.36 -31.21
N ARG A 95 57.93 -64.45 -30.13
CA ARG A 95 57.62 -63.78 -28.87
C ARG A 95 57.58 -62.22 -29.00
N GLU A 96 58.63 -61.65 -29.63
CA GLU A 96 58.65 -60.18 -29.88
C GLU A 96 57.47 -59.72 -30.76
N ARG A 97 57.12 -60.47 -31.76
CA ARG A 97 55.93 -60.11 -32.59
C ARG A 97 54.65 -60.14 -31.75
N HIS A 98 54.45 -61.19 -30.94
CA HIS A 98 53.27 -61.25 -30.08
C HIS A 98 53.23 -60.15 -29.05
N ALA A 99 54.39 -59.83 -28.48
CA ALA A 99 54.50 -58.67 -27.57
C ALA A 99 54.19 -57.35 -28.29
N ALA A 100 54.69 -57.16 -29.51
CA ALA A 100 54.41 -55.94 -30.32
C ALA A 100 52.91 -55.84 -30.73
N ILE A 101 52.27 -56.96 -31.07
CA ILE A 101 50.83 -57.00 -31.37
C ILE A 101 50.00 -56.64 -30.12
N ALA A 102 50.37 -57.23 -28.95
CA ALA A 102 49.68 -56.91 -27.70
C ALA A 102 49.89 -55.47 -27.32
N ALA A 103 51.12 -54.96 -27.45
CA ALA A 103 51.43 -53.53 -27.17
C ALA A 103 50.65 -52.56 -28.10
N ARG A 104 50.54 -52.86 -29.38
CA ARG A 104 49.73 -52.11 -30.36
C ARG A 104 48.26 -52.11 -29.95
N GLY A 105 47.72 -53.27 -29.62
CA GLY A 105 46.32 -53.41 -29.18
C GLY A 105 46.05 -52.62 -27.90
N ALA A 106 46.99 -52.64 -26.93
CA ALA A 106 46.90 -51.84 -25.72
C ALA A 106 46.94 -50.31 -26.01
N ALA A 107 47.91 -49.90 -26.87
CA ALA A 107 48.00 -48.46 -27.25
C ALA A 107 46.80 -47.98 -28.07
N GLU A 108 46.18 -48.83 -28.89
CA GLU A 108 44.94 -48.49 -29.61
C GLU A 108 43.73 -48.38 -28.70
N ALA A 109 43.65 -49.23 -27.66
CA ALA A 109 42.61 -49.16 -26.65
C ALA A 109 42.77 -47.89 -25.80
N GLU A 110 43.98 -47.56 -25.37
CA GLU A 110 44.27 -46.32 -24.64
C GLU A 110 43.97 -45.09 -25.45
N ARG A 111 44.36 -45.05 -26.71
CA ARG A 111 44.01 -43.93 -27.64
C ARG A 111 42.51 -43.80 -27.82
N ARG A 112 41.76 -44.89 -27.87
CA ARG A 112 40.31 -44.84 -27.97
C ARG A 112 39.66 -44.28 -26.70
N GLN A 113 40.14 -44.69 -25.55
CA GLN A 113 39.67 -44.18 -24.29
C GLN A 113 39.96 -42.67 -24.14
N LEU A 114 41.19 -42.23 -24.48
CA LEU A 114 41.55 -40.79 -24.44
C LEU A 114 40.69 -39.96 -25.46
N ARG A 115 40.39 -40.49 -26.63
CA ARG A 115 39.53 -39.83 -27.60
C ARG A 115 38.11 -39.65 -27.04
N LEU A 116 37.51 -40.69 -26.49
CA LEU A 116 36.19 -40.65 -25.88
C LEU A 116 36.13 -39.69 -24.68
N LEU A 117 37.14 -39.63 -23.85
CA LEU A 117 37.25 -38.66 -22.75
C LEU A 117 37.32 -37.24 -23.30
N SER A 118 38.11 -37.00 -24.32
CA SER A 118 38.23 -35.67 -24.96
C SER A 118 36.95 -35.26 -25.65
N GLU A 119 36.25 -36.13 -26.33
CA GLU A 119 34.96 -35.82 -26.96
C GLU A 119 33.86 -35.58 -25.93
N ALA A 120 33.79 -36.39 -24.89
CA ALA A 120 32.87 -36.20 -23.80
C ALA A 120 33.12 -34.84 -23.09
N ALA A 121 34.37 -34.49 -22.83
CA ALA A 121 34.77 -33.20 -22.30
C ALA A 121 34.26 -32.01 -23.16
N ARG A 122 34.47 -32.12 -24.49
CA ARG A 122 34.04 -31.07 -25.43
C ARG A 122 32.52 -30.94 -25.50
N ILE A 123 31.76 -32.00 -25.30
CA ILE A 123 30.30 -31.98 -25.24
C ILE A 123 29.81 -31.31 -23.98
N THR A 124 30.48 -31.54 -22.85
CA THR A 124 30.05 -31.04 -21.50
C THR A 124 30.60 -29.68 -21.13
N ASP A 125 31.82 -29.34 -21.62
CA ASP A 125 32.49 -28.08 -21.28
C ASP A 125 31.84 -26.92 -22.07
N GLY A 126 31.23 -25.97 -21.36
CA GLY A 126 30.62 -24.79 -21.97
C GLY A 126 29.26 -25.01 -22.65
N ALA A 127 28.62 -26.13 -22.43
CA ALA A 127 27.30 -26.40 -22.96
C ALA A 127 26.25 -25.43 -22.40
N ALA A 128 25.60 -24.64 -23.28
CA ALA A 128 24.52 -23.75 -22.90
C ALA A 128 23.24 -24.51 -22.50
N ASP A 129 23.02 -25.68 -23.12
CA ASP A 129 21.94 -26.61 -22.81
C ASP A 129 22.53 -27.94 -22.33
N ILE A 130 22.42 -28.19 -21.02
CA ILE A 130 22.94 -29.38 -20.39
C ILE A 130 22.12 -30.62 -20.77
N ASP A 131 20.84 -30.47 -21.02
CA ASP A 131 19.99 -31.58 -21.45
C ASP A 131 20.44 -32.09 -22.86
N ASP A 132 20.80 -31.19 -23.76
CA ASP A 132 21.35 -31.53 -25.08
C ASP A 132 22.76 -32.15 -24.95
N ALA A 133 23.60 -31.59 -24.08
CA ALA A 133 24.93 -32.17 -23.83
C ALA A 133 24.87 -33.59 -23.25
N LEU A 134 23.97 -33.87 -22.34
CA LEU A 134 23.79 -35.23 -21.80
C LEU A 134 23.21 -36.20 -22.84
N ARG A 135 22.32 -35.74 -23.71
CA ARG A 135 21.84 -36.56 -24.86
C ARG A 135 23.00 -36.97 -25.77
N ARG A 136 23.81 -36.01 -26.21
CA ARG A 136 24.99 -36.25 -27.02
C ARG A 136 26.03 -37.16 -26.35
N LEU A 137 26.16 -37.03 -25.03
CA LEU A 137 27.03 -37.93 -24.25
C LEU A 137 26.54 -39.38 -24.33
N VAL A 138 25.24 -39.59 -24.16
CA VAL A 138 24.64 -40.94 -24.29
C VAL A 138 24.85 -41.52 -25.71
N GLU A 139 24.67 -40.67 -26.75
CA GLU A 139 24.94 -41.06 -28.15
C GLU A 139 26.41 -41.41 -28.41
N LEU A 140 27.36 -40.68 -27.80
CA LEU A 140 28.78 -40.93 -27.92
C LEU A 140 29.20 -42.28 -27.32
N LEU A 141 28.50 -42.71 -26.27
CA LEU A 141 28.87 -43.93 -25.54
C LEU A 141 28.39 -45.22 -26.21
N VAL A 142 27.43 -45.13 -27.15
CA VAL A 142 26.86 -46.26 -27.87
C VAL A 142 27.26 -46.17 -29.36
N PRO A 143 27.87 -47.17 -30.00
CA PRO A 143 28.15 -48.55 -29.51
C PRO A 143 29.52 -48.72 -28.83
N ASP A 144 30.35 -47.69 -28.75
CA ASP A 144 31.78 -47.84 -28.42
C ASP A 144 32.05 -48.34 -26.99
N VAL A 145 31.26 -47.91 -26.01
CA VAL A 145 31.41 -48.24 -24.59
C VAL A 145 30.30 -49.21 -24.16
N ALA A 146 29.07 -48.99 -24.65
CA ALA A 146 27.90 -49.74 -24.22
C ALA A 146 27.08 -50.21 -25.44
N ASP A 147 26.30 -51.30 -25.28
CA ASP A 147 25.26 -51.68 -26.21
C ASP A 147 23.96 -50.90 -25.97
N ALA A 148 23.78 -50.38 -24.77
CA ALA A 148 22.70 -49.43 -24.35
C ALA A 148 23.22 -48.47 -23.31
N ALA A 149 22.80 -47.20 -23.41
CA ALA A 149 23.11 -46.17 -22.45
C ALA A 149 21.88 -45.29 -22.17
N TRP A 150 21.66 -44.83 -20.95
CA TRP A 150 20.61 -43.90 -20.60
C TRP A 150 21.01 -43.02 -19.41
N VAL A 151 20.41 -41.85 -19.30
CA VAL A 151 20.68 -40.92 -18.21
C VAL A 151 19.38 -40.52 -17.51
N ASP A 152 19.39 -40.61 -16.21
CA ASP A 152 18.30 -40.22 -15.31
C ASP A 152 18.72 -39.01 -14.47
N LEU A 153 17.90 -37.95 -14.41
CA LEU A 153 18.13 -36.76 -13.62
C LEU A 153 17.14 -36.65 -12.44
N LEU A 154 17.65 -36.26 -11.30
CA LEU A 154 16.82 -35.93 -10.14
C LEU A 154 16.16 -34.55 -10.31
N GLN A 155 14.85 -34.50 -10.10
CA GLN A 155 14.09 -33.27 -10.13
C GLN A 155 14.03 -32.61 -8.75
N PRO A 156 13.86 -31.29 -8.65
CA PRO A 156 13.77 -30.56 -7.37
C PRO A 156 12.67 -31.05 -6.42
N GLY A 157 11.68 -31.80 -6.92
CA GLY A 157 10.58 -32.40 -6.14
C GLY A 157 10.79 -33.84 -5.72
N GLY A 158 12.02 -34.41 -5.87
CA GLY A 158 12.35 -35.80 -5.53
C GLY A 158 11.94 -36.82 -6.59
N GLY A 159 11.38 -36.38 -7.72
CA GLY A 159 11.10 -37.26 -8.87
C GLY A 159 12.36 -37.53 -9.70
N VAL A 160 12.31 -38.55 -10.54
CA VAL A 160 13.38 -38.89 -11.47
C VAL A 160 12.84 -38.78 -12.88
N ARG A 161 13.55 -38.05 -13.73
CA ARG A 161 13.23 -37.90 -15.17
C ARG A 161 14.30 -38.57 -16.02
N ARG A 162 13.92 -39.56 -16.85
CA ARG A 162 14.83 -40.10 -17.88
C ARG A 162 14.96 -39.09 -18.99
N LEU A 163 16.18 -38.61 -19.21
CA LEU A 163 16.48 -37.55 -20.17
C LEU A 163 16.76 -38.08 -21.54
N ALA A 164 17.54 -39.15 -21.62
CA ALA A 164 17.98 -39.77 -22.88
C ALA A 164 18.18 -41.27 -22.73
N ALA A 165 18.03 -42.00 -23.81
CA ALA A 165 18.39 -43.40 -23.96
C ALA A 165 18.89 -43.65 -25.34
N ARG A 166 19.91 -44.52 -25.53
CA ARG A 166 20.45 -44.97 -26.78
C ARG A 166 20.73 -46.45 -26.72
N VAL A 167 20.39 -47.19 -27.80
CA VAL A 167 20.56 -48.63 -27.89
C VAL A 167 21.13 -48.97 -29.28
N ASP A 168 22.15 -49.84 -29.31
CA ASP A 168 22.71 -50.34 -30.58
C ASP A 168 22.05 -51.66 -31.04
N GLY A 169 21.78 -51.74 -32.33
CA GLY A 169 21.37 -53.01 -32.97
C GLY A 169 19.92 -53.05 -33.45
N PRO A 170 19.44 -54.22 -33.88
CA PRO A 170 18.07 -54.39 -34.32
C PRO A 170 17.10 -54.14 -33.19
N HIS A 171 15.99 -53.47 -33.51
CA HIS A 171 15.01 -52.97 -32.53
C HIS A 171 15.48 -51.79 -31.66
N SER A 172 16.55 -51.04 -32.09
CA SER A 172 17.05 -49.90 -31.35
C SER A 172 15.96 -48.87 -31.05
N GLU A 173 15.18 -48.43 -32.04
CA GLU A 173 14.10 -47.48 -31.91
C GLU A 173 13.00 -47.93 -30.89
N GLU A 174 12.60 -49.26 -30.99
CA GLU A 174 11.60 -49.84 -30.09
C GLU A 174 12.14 -49.88 -28.62
N LEU A 175 13.41 -50.22 -28.45
CA LEU A 175 14.06 -50.30 -27.15
C LEU A 175 14.38 -48.92 -26.56
N GLU A 176 14.75 -47.95 -27.36
CA GLU A 176 14.96 -46.56 -26.95
C GLU A 176 13.66 -45.96 -26.48
N ALA A 177 12.58 -46.11 -27.27
CA ALA A 177 11.25 -45.63 -26.89
C ALA A 177 10.75 -46.27 -25.58
N TRP A 178 10.98 -47.61 -25.45
CA TRP A 178 10.64 -48.31 -24.23
C TRP A 178 11.44 -47.79 -22.99
N LEU A 179 12.76 -47.60 -23.15
CA LEU A 179 13.58 -47.05 -22.07
C LEU A 179 13.12 -45.66 -21.68
N LEU A 180 12.81 -44.78 -22.63
CA LEU A 180 12.34 -43.41 -22.37
C LEU A 180 10.96 -43.42 -21.71
N ALA A 181 10.01 -44.21 -22.23
CA ALA A 181 8.65 -44.26 -21.69
C ALA A 181 8.60 -44.85 -20.26
N ARG A 182 9.46 -45.82 -20.01
CA ARG A 182 9.56 -46.48 -18.68
C ARG A 182 9.97 -45.52 -17.58
N GLY A 183 10.68 -44.41 -17.91
CA GLY A 183 11.25 -43.51 -16.94
C GLY A 183 12.23 -44.20 -15.99
N SER A 184 12.54 -43.59 -14.86
CA SER A 184 13.26 -44.28 -13.80
C SER A 184 12.30 -45.13 -12.99
N SER A 185 12.35 -46.44 -13.15
CA SER A 185 11.68 -47.36 -12.23
C SER A 185 12.44 -47.40 -10.90
N ALA A 186 12.33 -46.31 -10.13
CA ALA A 186 12.89 -46.22 -8.76
C ALA A 186 12.15 -47.13 -7.76
N ARG A 187 11.49 -48.17 -8.24
CA ARG A 187 10.65 -49.06 -7.43
C ARG A 187 11.40 -50.25 -6.81
N SER A 188 12.57 -50.58 -7.33
CA SER A 188 13.35 -51.70 -6.77
C SER A 188 14.65 -51.21 -6.13
N ASP A 189 14.82 -51.45 -4.86
CA ASP A 189 16.08 -51.17 -4.13
C ASP A 189 17.25 -52.00 -4.68
N LEU A 190 16.98 -53.02 -5.51
CA LEU A 190 17.99 -53.85 -6.17
C LEU A 190 18.47 -53.22 -7.48
N SER A 191 17.77 -52.24 -8.03
CA SER A 191 18.17 -51.60 -9.29
C SER A 191 19.47 -50.83 -9.15
N PRO A 192 20.51 -51.13 -9.96
CA PRO A 192 21.79 -50.42 -9.90
C PRO A 192 21.67 -48.91 -10.05
N ILE A 193 20.78 -48.43 -10.95
CA ILE A 193 20.60 -47.01 -11.17
C ILE A 193 19.89 -46.33 -9.98
N THR A 194 18.94 -47.01 -9.34
CA THR A 194 18.29 -46.48 -8.13
C THR A 194 19.27 -46.29 -6.99
N ARG A 195 20.20 -47.25 -6.83
CA ARG A 195 21.27 -47.19 -5.82
C ARG A 195 22.26 -46.07 -6.11
N ALA A 196 22.62 -45.87 -7.39
CA ALA A 196 23.48 -44.78 -7.81
C ALA A 196 22.82 -43.43 -7.56
N LEU A 197 21.52 -43.28 -7.85
CA LEU A 197 20.73 -42.07 -7.59
C LEU A 197 20.58 -41.74 -6.09
N ARG A 198 20.66 -42.77 -5.21
CA ARG A 198 20.67 -42.58 -3.76
C ARG A 198 22.06 -42.22 -3.19
N GLY A 199 23.07 -42.18 -4.04
CA GLY A 199 24.43 -41.84 -3.61
C GLY A 199 25.21 -43.03 -3.04
N GLU A 200 24.79 -44.27 -3.30
CA GLU A 200 25.49 -45.50 -2.86
C GLU A 200 26.74 -45.81 -3.72
N GLY A 201 27.21 -44.83 -4.49
CA GLY A 201 28.37 -44.95 -5.36
C GLY A 201 28.04 -45.64 -6.69
N SER A 202 29.10 -45.91 -7.47
CA SER A 202 29.01 -46.61 -8.73
C SER A 202 28.64 -48.08 -8.52
N GLN A 203 27.71 -48.56 -9.32
CA GLN A 203 27.16 -49.91 -9.20
C GLN A 203 27.54 -50.74 -10.45
N LEU A 204 28.12 -51.88 -10.24
CA LEU A 204 28.36 -52.86 -11.29
C LEU A 204 27.52 -54.11 -10.99
N ALA A 205 26.68 -54.51 -11.93
CA ALA A 205 25.80 -55.66 -11.75
C ALA A 205 25.79 -56.58 -12.97
N HIS A 206 25.68 -57.87 -12.70
CA HIS A 206 25.35 -58.86 -13.70
C HIS A 206 23.83 -59.11 -13.66
N LEU A 207 23.19 -59.06 -14.78
CA LEU A 207 21.75 -59.27 -14.89
C LEU A 207 21.42 -60.76 -14.88
N ASP A 208 21.39 -61.32 -13.63
CA ASP A 208 20.83 -62.64 -13.36
C ASP A 208 19.29 -62.60 -13.39
N GLU A 209 18.65 -63.75 -13.25
CA GLU A 209 17.21 -63.90 -13.35
C GLU A 209 16.50 -63.09 -12.21
N ARG A 210 17.06 -63.11 -10.99
CA ARG A 210 16.54 -62.37 -9.85
C ARG A 210 16.57 -60.84 -10.06
N LEU A 211 17.66 -60.31 -10.59
CA LEU A 211 17.77 -58.87 -10.87
C LEU A 211 16.89 -58.43 -12.04
N ARG A 212 16.73 -59.31 -13.05
CA ARG A 212 15.82 -59.05 -14.17
C ARG A 212 14.38 -58.97 -13.70
N GLU A 213 13.93 -59.93 -12.87
CA GLU A 213 12.59 -59.93 -12.29
C GLU A 213 12.36 -58.69 -11.40
N ALA A 214 13.35 -58.30 -10.62
CA ALA A 214 13.27 -57.14 -9.75
C ALA A 214 13.20 -55.78 -10.48
N ILE A 215 13.69 -55.74 -11.74
CA ILE A 215 13.70 -54.55 -12.59
C ILE A 215 12.45 -54.46 -13.47
N VAL A 216 11.87 -55.58 -13.88
CA VAL A 216 10.67 -55.65 -14.75
C VAL A 216 9.40 -55.42 -13.90
N HIS A 217 8.40 -54.77 -14.49
CA HIS A 217 7.08 -54.66 -13.85
C HIS A 217 6.38 -56.02 -13.90
N GLU A 218 5.97 -56.55 -12.76
CA GLU A 218 5.41 -57.92 -12.64
C GLU A 218 4.18 -58.13 -13.55
N ASP A 219 3.37 -57.12 -13.78
CA ASP A 219 2.12 -57.18 -14.55
C ASP A 219 2.24 -56.73 -16.02
N ASP A 220 3.44 -56.31 -16.46
CA ASP A 220 3.63 -55.79 -17.82
C ASP A 220 4.33 -56.82 -18.72
N VAL A 221 3.56 -57.50 -19.56
CA VAL A 221 4.07 -58.52 -20.51
C VAL A 221 5.00 -57.90 -21.55
N ASP A 222 4.73 -56.65 -21.98
CA ASP A 222 5.55 -55.98 -22.94
C ASP A 222 6.90 -55.54 -22.31
N ASP A 223 6.93 -55.15 -21.08
CA ASP A 223 8.16 -54.82 -20.33
C ASP A 223 9.11 -56.01 -20.24
N ARG A 224 8.57 -57.22 -19.92
CA ARG A 224 9.33 -58.45 -19.90
C ARG A 224 9.87 -58.84 -21.29
N ARG A 225 9.07 -58.78 -22.32
CA ARG A 225 9.45 -59.06 -23.69
C ARG A 225 10.54 -58.12 -24.23
N LEU A 226 10.44 -56.80 -23.92
CA LEU A 226 11.43 -55.81 -24.33
C LEU A 226 12.75 -55.94 -23.54
N MET A 227 12.69 -56.29 -22.27
CA MET A 227 13.87 -56.65 -21.50
C MET A 227 14.61 -57.85 -22.07
N GLU A 228 13.89 -58.90 -22.49
CA GLU A 228 14.49 -60.06 -23.17
C GLU A 228 15.10 -59.70 -24.53
N LYS A 229 14.40 -58.89 -25.32
CA LYS A 229 14.93 -58.38 -26.59
C LYS A 229 16.19 -57.54 -26.44
N SER A 230 16.36 -56.83 -25.35
CA SER A 230 17.54 -55.99 -25.07
C SER A 230 18.82 -56.84 -24.93
N ARG A 231 18.69 -58.11 -24.57
CA ARG A 231 19.78 -59.04 -24.33
C ARG A 231 20.86 -58.55 -23.39
N LEU A 232 20.54 -57.55 -22.53
CA LEU A 232 21.47 -57.05 -21.52
C LEU A 232 21.88 -58.15 -20.57
N ARG A 233 23.19 -58.20 -20.29
CA ARG A 233 23.80 -59.23 -19.40
C ARG A 233 24.60 -58.64 -18.27
N SER A 234 25.16 -57.44 -18.48
CA SER A 234 25.87 -56.69 -17.47
C SER A 234 25.52 -55.21 -17.60
N THR A 235 25.34 -54.53 -16.47
CA THR A 235 25.07 -53.13 -16.44
C THR A 235 25.93 -52.44 -15.38
N MET A 236 26.32 -51.21 -15.61
CA MET A 236 26.88 -50.33 -14.63
C MET A 236 26.03 -49.05 -14.52
N ALA A 237 25.87 -48.56 -13.33
CA ALA A 237 25.19 -47.29 -13.06
C ALA A 237 26.11 -46.40 -12.22
N LEU A 238 26.30 -45.17 -12.69
CA LEU A 238 27.27 -44.25 -12.14
C LEU A 238 26.57 -42.98 -11.75
N PRO A 239 26.74 -42.49 -10.52
CA PRO A 239 26.10 -41.24 -10.08
C PRO A 239 26.75 -40.04 -10.76
N LEU A 240 25.96 -39.13 -11.29
CA LEU A 240 26.34 -37.78 -11.69
C LEU A 240 26.41 -36.92 -10.40
N ALA A 241 27.48 -37.11 -9.62
CA ALA A 241 27.60 -36.58 -8.26
C ALA A 241 28.80 -35.64 -8.16
N PRO A 242 28.62 -34.33 -8.24
CA PRO A 242 29.58 -33.36 -7.72
C PRO A 242 29.53 -33.36 -6.18
N SER A 243 30.43 -32.65 -5.54
CA SER A 243 30.67 -32.61 -4.08
C SER A 243 29.47 -32.45 -3.13
N GLY A 244 28.23 -32.37 -3.64
CA GLY A 244 27.02 -32.12 -2.85
C GLY A 244 25.92 -33.18 -2.93
N GLY A 245 26.22 -34.33 -3.57
CA GLY A 245 25.26 -35.43 -3.77
C GLY A 245 24.88 -35.64 -5.22
N PRO A 246 24.22 -36.77 -5.56
CA PRO A 246 23.87 -37.09 -6.93
C PRO A 246 22.81 -36.14 -7.51
N LEU A 247 23.08 -35.58 -8.67
CA LEU A 247 22.16 -34.82 -9.47
C LEU A 247 21.40 -35.69 -10.49
N GLY A 248 21.92 -36.89 -10.71
CA GLY A 248 21.40 -37.88 -11.63
C GLY A 248 22.25 -39.12 -11.65
N ALA A 249 22.01 -40.04 -12.60
CA ALA A 249 22.85 -41.19 -12.85
C ALA A 249 22.89 -41.54 -14.34
N LEU A 250 24.06 -41.96 -14.82
CA LEU A 250 24.25 -42.57 -16.13
C LEU A 250 24.29 -44.09 -15.95
N ALA A 251 23.51 -44.80 -16.74
CA ALA A 251 23.55 -46.25 -16.81
C ALA A 251 24.06 -46.75 -18.19
N LEU A 252 24.91 -47.75 -18.15
CA LEU A 252 25.49 -48.38 -19.33
C LEU A 252 25.19 -49.88 -19.27
N GLY A 253 24.79 -50.47 -20.36
CA GLY A 253 24.44 -51.88 -20.46
C GLY A 253 25.13 -52.56 -21.63
N VAL A 254 25.60 -53.80 -21.40
CA VAL A 254 26.18 -54.64 -22.47
C VAL A 254 25.54 -56.03 -22.47
N GLY A 255 25.43 -56.63 -23.65
CA GLY A 255 24.78 -57.92 -23.84
C GLY A 255 25.09 -58.58 -25.18
N ARG A 256 24.73 -57.91 -26.28
CA ARG A 256 24.93 -58.37 -27.65
C ARG A 256 26.38 -58.43 -28.07
N SER A 257 27.16 -57.41 -27.70
CA SER A 257 28.60 -57.35 -28.03
C SER A 257 29.43 -58.48 -27.40
N GLY A 258 28.85 -59.25 -26.49
CA GLY A 258 29.57 -60.26 -25.73
C GLY A 258 30.56 -59.71 -24.71
N ARG A 259 30.62 -58.36 -24.56
CA ARG A 259 31.47 -57.71 -23.57
C ARG A 259 30.94 -57.99 -22.16
N ARG A 260 31.81 -57.89 -21.19
CA ARG A 260 31.48 -57.87 -19.77
C ARG A 260 32.20 -56.69 -19.11
N TYR A 261 31.51 -55.98 -18.30
CA TYR A 261 32.12 -54.92 -17.50
C TYR A 261 32.94 -55.50 -16.36
N GLY A 262 34.14 -54.98 -16.20
CA GLY A 262 35.03 -55.22 -15.13
C GLY A 262 35.36 -53.91 -14.39
N HIS A 263 36.37 -53.97 -13.53
CA HIS A 263 36.80 -52.78 -12.74
C HIS A 263 37.47 -51.71 -13.61
N ASP A 264 38.15 -52.07 -14.70
CA ASP A 264 38.83 -51.13 -15.58
C ASP A 264 37.81 -50.31 -16.39
N GLU A 265 36.73 -50.96 -16.91
CA GLU A 265 35.63 -50.26 -17.59
C GLU A 265 34.84 -49.38 -16.62
N LEU A 266 34.65 -49.83 -15.37
CA LEU A 266 34.00 -49.02 -14.35
C LEU A 266 34.83 -47.76 -14.04
N ALA A 267 36.12 -47.89 -13.83
CA ALA A 267 37.02 -46.75 -13.55
C ALA A 267 37.03 -45.76 -14.72
N PHE A 268 37.02 -46.23 -15.95
CA PHE A 268 36.91 -45.37 -17.14
C PHE A 268 35.56 -44.61 -17.20
N ALA A 269 34.46 -45.30 -16.94
CA ALA A 269 33.13 -44.70 -16.92
C ALA A 269 32.98 -43.69 -15.78
N GLU A 270 33.59 -43.92 -14.61
CA GLU A 270 33.62 -42.96 -13.50
C GLU A 270 34.31 -41.63 -13.86
N LEU A 271 35.41 -41.70 -14.63
CA LEU A 271 36.08 -40.49 -15.13
C LEU A 271 35.16 -39.65 -16.06
N LEU A 272 34.46 -40.35 -16.95
CA LEU A 272 33.50 -39.72 -17.88
C LEU A 272 32.35 -39.03 -17.13
N VAL A 273 31.76 -39.76 -16.18
CA VAL A 273 30.58 -39.29 -15.43
C VAL A 273 30.95 -38.21 -14.44
N GLY A 274 32.14 -38.27 -13.83
CA GLY A 274 32.63 -37.23 -12.95
C GLY A 274 32.68 -35.85 -13.64
N ARG A 275 33.16 -35.81 -14.88
CA ARG A 275 33.15 -34.56 -15.67
C ARG A 275 31.75 -34.08 -16.04
N ALA A 276 30.89 -34.97 -16.47
CA ALA A 276 29.50 -34.63 -16.79
C ALA A 276 28.75 -34.12 -15.56
N GLY A 277 28.96 -34.70 -14.38
CA GLY A 277 28.41 -34.24 -13.11
C GLY A 277 28.84 -32.83 -12.72
N LEU A 278 30.12 -32.51 -12.89
CA LEU A 278 30.66 -31.18 -12.62
C LEU A 278 30.05 -30.10 -13.57
N ALA A 279 29.96 -30.45 -14.87
CA ALA A 279 29.34 -29.55 -15.84
C ALA A 279 27.86 -29.28 -15.53
N LEU A 280 27.13 -30.34 -15.15
CA LEU A 280 25.72 -30.21 -14.72
C LEU A 280 25.56 -29.31 -13.49
N ALA A 281 26.43 -29.45 -12.48
CA ALA A 281 26.40 -28.62 -11.28
C ALA A 281 26.67 -27.14 -11.58
N ASN A 282 27.68 -26.86 -12.40
CA ASN A 282 28.01 -25.49 -12.80
C ASN A 282 26.84 -24.84 -13.58
N ALA A 283 26.23 -25.55 -14.52
CA ALA A 283 25.08 -25.05 -15.26
C ALA A 283 23.88 -24.76 -14.35
N GLN A 284 23.62 -25.61 -13.35
CA GLN A 284 22.55 -25.37 -12.37
C GLN A 284 22.84 -24.13 -11.49
N LEU A 285 24.10 -23.91 -11.06
CA LEU A 285 24.50 -22.74 -10.31
C LEU A 285 24.32 -21.45 -11.12
N VAL A 286 24.77 -21.43 -12.38
CA VAL A 286 24.59 -20.28 -13.28
C VAL A 286 23.11 -19.99 -13.49
N ASN A 287 22.29 -21.02 -13.74
CA ASN A 287 20.85 -20.85 -13.93
C ASN A 287 20.16 -20.30 -12.67
N ARG A 288 20.53 -20.80 -11.48
CA ARG A 288 20.02 -20.28 -10.20
C ARG A 288 20.42 -18.83 -9.97
N LEU A 289 21.69 -18.49 -10.21
CA LEU A 289 22.19 -17.13 -10.09
C LEU A 289 21.44 -16.18 -11.03
N THR A 290 21.31 -16.56 -12.30
CA THR A 290 20.58 -15.76 -13.31
C THR A 290 19.09 -15.61 -12.96
N ALA A 291 18.45 -16.68 -12.50
CA ALA A 291 17.05 -16.63 -12.07
C ALA A 291 16.87 -15.73 -10.84
N THR A 292 17.79 -15.79 -9.87
CA THR A 292 17.77 -14.93 -8.67
C THR A 292 17.97 -13.48 -9.05
N GLN A 293 18.91 -13.19 -9.93
CA GLN A 293 19.19 -11.84 -10.41
C GLN A 293 17.98 -11.25 -11.16
N ARG A 294 17.38 -11.99 -12.09
CA ARG A 294 16.16 -11.58 -12.79
C ARG A 294 15.00 -11.35 -11.83
N ARG A 295 14.89 -12.17 -10.77
CA ARG A 295 13.85 -11.99 -9.75
C ARG A 295 14.06 -10.72 -8.95
N LEU A 296 15.30 -10.40 -8.56
CA LEU A 296 15.64 -9.14 -7.85
C LEU A 296 15.39 -7.93 -8.75
N ASP A 297 15.84 -7.97 -9.99
CA ASP A 297 15.60 -6.90 -10.98
C ASP A 297 14.10 -6.69 -11.22
N GLY A 298 13.33 -7.78 -11.30
CA GLY A 298 11.88 -7.72 -11.44
C GLY A 298 11.18 -7.11 -10.22
N ILE A 299 11.61 -7.45 -9.00
CA ILE A 299 11.06 -6.88 -7.76
C ILE A 299 11.37 -5.39 -7.69
N LEU A 300 12.62 -5.01 -7.89
CA LEU A 300 13.04 -3.61 -7.83
C LEU A 300 12.45 -2.77 -8.98
N GLY A 301 12.27 -3.36 -10.15
CA GLY A 301 11.62 -2.70 -11.30
C GLY A 301 10.12 -2.53 -11.15
N ALA A 302 9.45 -3.35 -10.31
CA ALA A 302 8.02 -3.24 -10.02
C ALA A 302 7.70 -2.21 -8.92
N LEU A 303 8.71 -1.69 -8.21
CA LEU A 303 8.52 -0.63 -7.23
C LEU A 303 8.12 0.67 -7.95
N ALA A 304 7.12 1.35 -7.39
CA ALA A 304 6.70 2.66 -7.86
C ALA A 304 7.70 3.75 -7.47
N GLU A 305 8.38 3.56 -6.35
CA GLU A 305 9.38 4.48 -5.82
C GLU A 305 10.68 4.41 -6.64
N ALA A 306 11.31 5.53 -6.81
CA ALA A 306 12.63 5.60 -7.43
C ALA A 306 13.70 5.07 -6.48
N VAL A 307 14.41 4.01 -6.91
CA VAL A 307 15.49 3.40 -6.14
C VAL A 307 16.79 3.60 -6.87
N THR A 308 17.79 4.16 -6.17
CA THR A 308 19.16 4.29 -6.66
C THR A 308 20.17 3.80 -5.62
N VAL A 309 21.27 3.22 -6.09
CA VAL A 309 22.44 2.91 -5.23
C VAL A 309 23.57 3.81 -5.63
N GLN A 310 24.08 4.56 -4.68
CA GLN A 310 25.11 5.55 -4.86
C GLN A 310 26.38 5.14 -4.12
N SER A 311 27.52 5.15 -4.82
CA SER A 311 28.84 4.87 -4.22
C SER A 311 29.53 6.14 -3.72
N GLN A 312 30.68 5.96 -3.05
CA GLN A 312 31.55 7.05 -2.65
C GLN A 312 31.96 7.86 -3.88
N GLY A 313 31.76 9.20 -3.83
CA GLY A 313 31.96 10.08 -4.96
C GLY A 313 30.71 10.42 -5.77
N GLY A 314 29.57 9.93 -5.39
CA GLY A 314 28.27 10.35 -5.96
C GLY A 314 27.87 9.64 -7.24
N ARG A 315 28.59 8.60 -7.65
CA ARG A 315 28.26 7.81 -8.84
C ARG A 315 27.09 6.86 -8.53
N ILE A 316 26.12 6.80 -9.41
CA ILE A 316 25.01 5.84 -9.32
C ILE A 316 25.42 4.51 -9.94
N GLU A 317 25.40 3.44 -9.16
CA GLU A 317 25.76 2.07 -9.57
C GLU A 317 24.56 1.21 -9.89
N TYR A 318 23.40 1.56 -9.34
CA TYR A 318 22.13 0.92 -9.64
C TYR A 318 21.03 1.97 -9.69
N ALA A 319 20.06 1.78 -10.58
CA ALA A 319 18.80 2.52 -10.63
C ALA A 319 17.69 1.61 -11.17
N ASN A 320 16.46 1.81 -10.73
CA ASN A 320 15.28 1.18 -11.32
C ASN A 320 14.62 2.10 -12.38
N GLU A 321 13.64 1.58 -13.11
CA GLU A 321 12.92 2.36 -14.13
C GLU A 321 12.16 3.56 -13.55
N ALA A 322 11.67 3.45 -12.30
CA ALA A 322 11.02 4.57 -11.61
C ALA A 322 12.00 5.73 -11.39
N ALA A 323 13.27 5.44 -11.05
CA ALA A 323 14.31 6.47 -10.93
C ALA A 323 14.59 7.18 -12.26
N ALA A 324 14.62 6.44 -13.38
CA ALA A 324 14.82 7.04 -14.69
C ALA A 324 13.64 7.98 -15.05
N LYS A 325 12.40 7.56 -14.78
CA LYS A 325 11.20 8.37 -15.01
C LYS A 325 11.20 9.64 -14.15
N LEU A 326 11.44 9.49 -12.84
CA LEU A 326 11.49 10.61 -11.90
C LEU A 326 12.52 11.65 -12.30
N LEU A 327 13.68 11.21 -12.81
CA LEU A 327 14.74 12.08 -13.26
C LEU A 327 14.52 12.67 -14.68
N GLY A 328 13.43 12.29 -15.37
CA GLY A 328 13.13 12.72 -16.74
C GLY A 328 14.16 12.22 -17.75
N LEU A 329 14.66 10.98 -17.57
CA LEU A 329 15.66 10.35 -18.43
C LEU A 329 15.07 9.22 -19.27
N PRO A 330 15.63 8.93 -20.47
CA PRO A 330 15.06 7.95 -21.39
C PRO A 330 15.15 6.49 -20.90
N GLY A 331 15.84 6.22 -19.80
CA GLY A 331 15.95 4.90 -19.19
C GLY A 331 17.10 4.79 -18.22
N VAL A 332 17.20 3.64 -17.54
CA VAL A 332 18.18 3.35 -16.48
C VAL A 332 19.63 3.57 -16.93
N HIS A 333 19.96 3.20 -18.18
CA HIS A 333 21.33 3.40 -18.70
C HIS A 333 21.79 4.87 -18.65
N ALA A 334 20.88 5.81 -18.94
CA ALA A 334 21.17 7.23 -18.87
C ALA A 334 21.41 7.71 -17.43
N VAL A 335 20.77 7.08 -16.43
CA VAL A 335 21.03 7.36 -15.01
C VAL A 335 22.42 6.89 -14.60
N LEU A 336 22.80 5.65 -14.98
CA LEU A 336 24.06 5.02 -14.61
C LEU A 336 25.29 5.69 -15.25
N THR A 337 25.11 6.32 -16.44
CA THR A 337 26.18 7.00 -17.17
C THR A 337 26.27 8.49 -16.89
N ALA A 338 25.34 9.04 -16.09
CA ALA A 338 25.33 10.45 -15.74
C ALA A 338 26.54 10.82 -14.86
N GLU A 339 27.08 12.03 -15.07
CA GLU A 339 28.13 12.56 -14.22
C GLU A 339 27.62 12.77 -12.78
N PRO A 340 28.43 12.51 -11.76
CA PRO A 340 28.08 12.77 -10.37
C PRO A 340 27.58 14.22 -10.17
N GLY A 341 26.47 14.39 -9.50
CA GLY A 341 25.86 15.69 -9.23
C GLY A 341 25.01 16.28 -10.37
N SER A 342 25.18 15.84 -11.62
CA SER A 342 24.45 16.37 -12.77
C SER A 342 22.92 16.09 -12.63
N LEU A 343 22.55 14.98 -12.04
CA LEU A 343 21.14 14.57 -11.83
C LEU A 343 20.44 15.50 -10.84
N ILE A 344 21.09 15.82 -9.72
CA ILE A 344 20.57 16.74 -8.69
C ILE A 344 20.46 18.15 -9.28
N GLY A 345 21.40 18.54 -10.11
CA GLY A 345 21.43 19.85 -10.78
C GLY A 345 20.22 20.14 -11.68
N ARG A 346 19.42 19.14 -12.05
CA ARG A 346 18.18 19.26 -12.83
C ARG A 346 17.02 19.83 -12.02
N PHE A 347 17.12 19.75 -10.68
CA PHE A 347 16.11 20.22 -9.75
C PHE A 347 16.60 21.44 -8.97
N GLU A 348 15.70 22.29 -8.58
CA GLU A 348 15.88 23.24 -7.50
C GLU A 348 15.22 22.64 -6.26
N ILE A 349 16.04 22.16 -5.32
CA ILE A 349 15.57 21.41 -4.14
C ILE A 349 15.53 22.34 -2.95
N ARG A 350 14.40 22.39 -2.25
CA ARG A 350 14.16 23.24 -1.08
C ARG A 350 13.56 22.41 0.06
N HIS A 351 13.79 22.84 1.27
CA HIS A 351 13.03 22.40 2.44
C HIS A 351 11.57 22.89 2.35
N PRO A 352 10.65 22.33 3.15
CA PRO A 352 9.24 22.79 3.20
C PRO A 352 9.08 24.28 3.56
N ASP A 353 10.06 24.86 4.27
CA ASP A 353 10.11 26.29 4.63
C ASP A 353 10.67 27.20 3.51
N GLY A 354 11.03 26.62 2.35
CA GLY A 354 11.55 27.32 1.20
C GLY A 354 13.08 27.52 1.19
N THR A 355 13.81 27.14 2.25
CA THR A 355 15.28 27.23 2.29
C THR A 355 15.90 26.21 1.33
N PRO A 356 16.99 26.56 0.58
CA PRO A 356 17.65 25.64 -0.32
C PRO A 356 18.26 24.44 0.40
N VAL A 357 18.10 23.23 -0.17
CA VAL A 357 18.78 22.02 0.31
C VAL A 357 20.12 21.89 -0.40
N THR A 358 21.19 21.69 0.37
CA THR A 358 22.53 21.44 -0.17
C THR A 358 22.73 19.96 -0.49
N ALA A 359 23.65 19.64 -1.41
CA ALA A 359 23.95 18.25 -1.76
C ALA A 359 24.39 17.40 -0.55
N ASP A 360 25.07 18.03 0.41
CA ASP A 360 25.57 17.37 1.62
C ASP A 360 24.47 17.04 2.63
N GLU A 361 23.32 17.69 2.56
CA GLU A 361 22.16 17.42 3.41
C GLU A 361 21.32 16.25 2.91
N LEU A 362 21.51 15.87 1.64
CA LEU A 362 20.76 14.76 1.06
C LEU A 362 21.06 13.45 1.81
N PRO A 363 20.03 12.62 2.10
CA PRO A 363 20.19 11.42 2.89
C PRO A 363 21.27 10.47 2.38
N GLY A 364 21.39 10.28 1.05
CA GLY A 364 22.44 9.44 0.46
C GLY A 364 23.86 9.94 0.74
N ALA A 365 24.09 11.24 0.67
CA ALA A 365 25.38 11.83 0.99
C ALA A 365 25.73 11.67 2.48
N ARG A 366 24.75 11.76 3.36
CA ARG A 366 24.92 11.57 4.81
C ARG A 366 25.23 10.11 5.16
N VAL A 367 24.55 9.15 4.52
CA VAL A 367 24.83 7.71 4.68
C VAL A 367 26.28 7.38 4.28
N ILE A 368 26.75 7.92 3.14
CA ILE A 368 28.13 7.69 2.68
C ILE A 368 29.16 8.23 3.70
N ARG A 369 28.83 9.26 4.47
CA ARG A 369 29.68 9.78 5.57
C ARG A 369 29.55 8.97 6.86
N GLY A 370 28.74 7.89 6.87
CA GLY A 370 28.53 7.05 8.05
C GLY A 370 27.44 7.54 9.01
N GLU A 371 26.59 8.48 8.58
CA GLU A 371 25.45 8.96 9.35
C GLU A 371 24.20 8.08 9.11
N THR A 372 23.26 8.14 10.04
CA THR A 372 21.91 7.54 9.88
C THR A 372 20.90 8.67 9.81
N PRO A 373 20.62 9.21 8.61
CA PRO A 373 19.70 10.33 8.46
C PRO A 373 18.23 9.89 8.59
N GLU A 374 17.42 10.76 9.19
CA GLU A 374 15.97 10.66 9.08
C GLU A 374 15.52 10.93 7.63
N PRO A 375 14.31 10.45 7.23
CA PRO A 375 13.73 10.76 5.94
C PRO A 375 13.64 12.28 5.70
N LEU A 376 14.05 12.73 4.54
CA LEU A 376 14.05 14.14 4.17
C LEU A 376 12.87 14.45 3.25
N LEU A 377 11.97 15.32 3.71
CA LEU A 377 10.91 15.91 2.90
C LEU A 377 11.46 17.14 2.16
N THR A 378 11.29 17.16 0.84
CA THR A 378 11.75 18.27 0.00
C THR A 378 10.69 18.72 -0.98
N GLN A 379 10.71 20.01 -1.25
CA GLN A 379 10.02 20.65 -2.36
C GLN A 379 11.02 20.80 -3.51
N SER A 380 10.72 20.22 -4.65
CA SER A 380 11.66 20.16 -5.78
C SER A 380 11.01 20.68 -7.05
N VAL A 381 11.60 21.69 -7.64
CA VAL A 381 11.17 22.26 -8.92
C VAL A 381 12.03 21.68 -10.03
N TYR A 382 11.41 21.02 -11.01
CA TYR A 382 12.10 20.55 -12.19
C TYR A 382 12.42 21.72 -13.11
N LYS A 383 13.70 22.07 -13.26
CA LYS A 383 14.14 23.30 -13.98
C LYS A 383 13.72 23.36 -15.45
N ALA A 384 13.50 22.21 -16.08
CA ALA A 384 13.15 22.15 -17.50
C ALA A 384 11.66 22.50 -17.75
N THR A 385 10.75 22.13 -16.86
CA THR A 385 9.30 22.32 -17.00
C THR A 385 8.74 23.37 -16.03
N GLY A 386 9.44 23.62 -14.92
CA GLY A 386 8.96 24.45 -13.83
C GLY A 386 7.98 23.74 -12.91
N GLU A 387 7.74 22.44 -13.11
CA GLU A 387 6.83 21.63 -12.30
C GLU A 387 7.39 21.43 -10.90
N LEU A 388 6.51 21.58 -9.93
CA LEU A 388 6.79 21.40 -8.51
C LEU A 388 6.40 20.01 -8.06
N HIS A 389 7.33 19.33 -7.41
CA HIS A 389 7.11 18.01 -6.80
C HIS A 389 7.48 17.99 -5.33
N TRP A 390 6.82 17.14 -4.57
CA TRP A 390 7.15 16.86 -3.18
C TRP A 390 7.73 15.46 -3.08
N PHE A 391 9.00 15.37 -2.64
CA PHE A 391 9.70 14.10 -2.50
C PHE A 391 9.99 13.79 -1.03
N VAL A 392 9.81 12.53 -0.65
CA VAL A 392 10.41 11.98 0.57
C VAL A 392 11.56 11.09 0.15
N THR A 393 12.77 11.48 0.55
CA THR A 393 13.99 10.72 0.28
C THR A 393 14.44 10.01 1.56
N LYS A 394 14.60 8.69 1.48
CA LYS A 394 15.17 7.82 2.52
C LYS A 394 16.50 7.26 2.00
N ALA A 395 17.47 7.09 2.87
CA ALA A 395 18.71 6.43 2.51
C ALA A 395 19.14 5.44 3.59
N THR A 396 19.61 4.27 3.16
CA THR A 396 20.14 3.22 4.04
C THR A 396 21.51 2.78 3.56
N PRO A 397 22.43 2.43 4.48
CA PRO A 397 23.75 1.93 4.10
C PRO A 397 23.67 0.51 3.53
N LEU A 398 24.44 0.27 2.48
CA LEU A 398 24.71 -1.03 1.89
C LEU A 398 26.21 -1.21 1.81
N GLU A 399 26.75 -2.29 2.37
CA GLU A 399 28.17 -2.63 2.29
C GLU A 399 28.41 -3.52 1.06
N ASP A 400 29.36 -3.14 0.21
CA ASP A 400 29.79 -3.98 -0.92
C ASP A 400 30.74 -5.11 -0.47
N ALA A 401 31.12 -5.98 -1.42
CA ALA A 401 32.02 -7.10 -1.16
C ALA A 401 33.43 -6.67 -0.69
N ASP A 402 33.83 -5.42 -0.94
CA ASP A 402 35.11 -4.84 -0.55
C ASP A 402 35.03 -4.08 0.79
N GLY A 403 33.86 -4.09 1.46
CA GLY A 403 33.63 -3.38 2.72
C GLY A 403 33.40 -1.87 2.57
N ARG A 404 33.06 -1.38 1.36
CA ARG A 404 32.77 0.04 1.13
C ARG A 404 31.29 0.31 1.36
N ILE A 405 31.01 1.43 2.02
CA ILE A 405 29.63 1.87 2.27
C ILE A 405 29.09 2.56 1.01
N MET A 406 28.00 2.06 0.51
CA MET A 406 27.14 2.67 -0.51
C MET A 406 25.83 3.14 0.13
N ALA A 407 25.14 4.07 -0.49
CA ALA A 407 23.82 4.52 -0.06
C ALA A 407 22.73 3.99 -1.00
N VAL A 408 21.78 3.25 -0.47
CA VAL A 408 20.53 2.91 -1.16
C VAL A 408 19.55 4.04 -0.89
N ASN A 409 19.24 4.83 -1.91
CA ASN A 409 18.25 5.90 -1.83
C ASN A 409 16.92 5.39 -2.37
N VAL A 410 15.86 5.65 -1.61
CA VAL A 410 14.47 5.47 -2.02
C VAL A 410 13.83 6.84 -2.05
N ILE A 411 13.37 7.27 -3.22
CA ILE A 411 12.75 8.57 -3.45
C ILE A 411 11.30 8.32 -3.85
N GLU A 412 10.42 8.79 -3.01
CA GLU A 412 8.97 8.66 -3.15
C GLU A 412 8.40 10.02 -3.57
N ASP A 413 7.68 10.07 -4.69
CA ASP A 413 6.90 11.24 -5.09
C ASP A 413 5.57 11.22 -4.36
N ILE A 414 5.42 12.13 -3.41
CA ILE A 414 4.22 12.28 -2.59
C ILE A 414 3.40 13.52 -2.99
N THR A 415 3.62 14.07 -4.18
CA THR A 415 3.02 15.35 -4.60
C THR A 415 1.50 15.31 -4.49
N GLU A 416 0.85 14.31 -5.06
CA GLU A 416 -0.61 14.17 -5.02
C GLU A 416 -1.13 14.00 -3.59
N GLU A 417 -0.47 13.16 -2.79
CA GLU A 417 -0.86 12.89 -1.39
C GLU A 417 -0.63 14.12 -0.50
N HIS A 418 0.49 14.80 -0.69
CA HIS A 418 0.83 16.00 0.07
C HIS A 418 -0.14 17.15 -0.24
N GLU A 419 -0.42 17.38 -1.52
CA GLU A 419 -1.40 18.37 -1.95
C GLU A 419 -2.82 18.03 -1.46
N ALA A 420 -3.24 16.78 -1.56
CA ALA A 420 -4.53 16.33 -1.04
C ALA A 420 -4.65 16.58 0.47
N ARG A 421 -3.59 16.29 1.23
CA ARG A 421 -3.53 16.55 2.67
C ARG A 421 -3.63 18.04 2.98
N LEU A 422 -2.89 18.89 2.26
CA LEU A 422 -2.96 20.34 2.44
C LEU A 422 -4.34 20.88 2.10
N ARG A 423 -4.98 20.39 1.02
CA ARG A 423 -6.37 20.76 0.67
C ARG A 423 -7.35 20.33 1.76
N GLN A 424 -7.22 19.13 2.29
CA GLN A 424 -8.08 18.63 3.36
C GLN A 424 -7.91 19.44 4.66
N GLN A 425 -6.67 19.75 5.04
CA GLN A 425 -6.38 20.58 6.21
C GLN A 425 -6.98 21.98 6.04
N PHE A 426 -6.82 22.58 4.86
CA PHE A 426 -7.42 23.89 4.57
C PHE A 426 -8.95 23.85 4.66
N LEU A 427 -9.60 22.82 4.10
CA LEU A 427 -11.05 22.67 4.18
C LEU A 427 -11.54 22.47 5.61
N ALA A 428 -10.75 21.83 6.49
CA ALA A 428 -11.06 21.71 7.90
C ALA A 428 -10.97 23.07 8.61
N GLU A 429 -9.89 23.83 8.40
CA GLU A 429 -9.70 25.19 8.95
C GLU A 429 -10.80 26.15 8.46
N ALA A 430 -11.13 26.08 7.17
CA ALA A 430 -12.22 26.86 6.60
C ALA A 430 -13.59 26.46 7.18
N GLY A 431 -13.83 25.17 7.40
CA GLY A 431 -15.04 24.66 8.05
C GLY A 431 -15.18 25.14 9.49
N GLU A 432 -14.11 25.15 10.26
CA GLU A 432 -14.10 25.70 11.62
C GLU A 432 -14.38 27.21 11.61
N ALA A 433 -13.74 27.95 10.72
CA ALA A 433 -14.00 29.36 10.54
C ALA A 433 -15.47 29.64 10.16
N LEU A 434 -16.06 28.85 9.28
CA LEU A 434 -17.45 28.94 8.84
C LEU A 434 -18.47 28.62 9.94
N ALA A 435 -18.09 27.81 10.92
CA ALA A 435 -18.95 27.41 12.05
C ALA A 435 -18.81 28.32 13.28
N SER A 436 -17.84 29.23 13.30
CA SER A 436 -17.46 29.99 14.51
C SER A 436 -18.35 31.18 14.83
N SER A 437 -19.13 31.68 13.87
CA SER A 437 -20.01 32.85 14.05
C SER A 437 -21.29 32.69 13.25
N LEU A 438 -22.36 33.32 13.72
CA LEU A 438 -23.63 33.45 13.00
C LEU A 438 -23.65 34.72 12.10
N ASP A 439 -22.64 35.56 12.19
CA ASP A 439 -22.42 36.65 11.25
C ASP A 439 -21.70 36.07 10.01
N TYR A 440 -22.47 35.87 8.96
CA TYR A 440 -21.99 35.29 7.72
C TYR A 440 -21.00 36.24 6.99
N GLU A 441 -21.11 37.55 7.12
CA GLU A 441 -20.22 38.50 6.46
C GLU A 441 -18.83 38.46 7.07
N GLU A 442 -18.72 38.48 8.41
CA GLU A 442 -17.46 38.31 9.12
C GLU A 442 -16.83 36.94 8.82
N THR A 443 -17.66 35.90 8.80
CA THR A 443 -17.26 34.54 8.54
C THR A 443 -16.72 34.38 7.12
N LEU A 444 -17.40 34.90 6.10
CA LEU A 444 -16.95 34.88 4.71
C LEU A 444 -15.66 35.68 4.50
N GLN A 445 -15.53 36.82 5.18
CA GLN A 445 -14.30 37.62 5.14
C GLN A 445 -13.11 36.83 5.77
N ARG A 446 -13.35 36.05 6.81
CA ARG A 446 -12.32 35.17 7.42
C ARG A 446 -11.91 34.05 6.46
N VAL A 447 -12.87 33.39 5.81
CA VAL A 447 -12.59 32.34 4.82
C VAL A 447 -11.84 32.92 3.61
N ALA A 448 -12.23 34.09 3.12
CA ALA A 448 -11.51 34.75 2.04
C ALA A 448 -10.04 35.02 2.41
N ARG A 449 -9.76 35.44 3.64
CA ARG A 449 -8.39 35.61 4.13
C ARG A 449 -7.63 34.30 4.26
N LEU A 450 -8.28 33.20 4.66
CA LEU A 450 -7.66 31.87 4.71
C LEU A 450 -7.27 31.37 3.34
N ALA A 451 -8.08 31.65 2.31
CA ALA A 451 -7.80 31.26 0.93
C ALA A 451 -6.55 31.97 0.37
N VAL A 452 -6.20 33.14 0.90
CA VAL A 452 -5.03 33.95 0.52
C VAL A 452 -3.89 33.76 1.54
N PRO A 453 -2.66 33.44 1.16
CA PRO A 453 -2.14 33.22 -0.21
C PRO A 453 -2.19 31.75 -0.65
N ARG A 454 -2.78 30.86 0.12
CA ARG A 454 -2.66 29.41 -0.06
C ARG A 454 -3.24 28.92 -1.40
N PHE A 455 -4.45 29.39 -1.72
CA PHE A 455 -5.19 28.96 -2.90
C PHE A 455 -5.36 30.07 -3.95
N ALA A 456 -5.23 31.32 -3.58
CA ALA A 456 -5.41 32.48 -4.45
C ALA A 456 -4.52 33.66 -4.01
N ASP A 457 -4.22 34.60 -4.93
CA ASP A 457 -3.68 35.90 -4.56
C ASP A 457 -4.83 36.84 -4.16
N TRP A 458 -6.01 36.65 -4.78
CA TRP A 458 -7.27 37.33 -4.43
C TRP A 458 -8.35 36.28 -4.16
N CYS A 459 -9.18 36.57 -3.16
CA CYS A 459 -10.45 35.88 -2.95
C CYS A 459 -11.56 36.90 -2.74
N ALA A 460 -12.60 36.86 -3.57
CA ALA A 460 -13.79 37.66 -3.45
C ALA A 460 -15.01 36.77 -3.25
N VAL A 461 -15.96 37.26 -2.38
CA VAL A 461 -17.26 36.59 -2.20
C VAL A 461 -18.33 37.62 -2.46
N GLU A 462 -19.28 37.30 -3.32
CA GLU A 462 -20.36 38.15 -3.74
C GLU A 462 -21.71 37.48 -3.50
N LEU A 463 -22.62 38.19 -2.86
CA LEU A 463 -23.99 37.75 -2.59
C LEU A 463 -24.98 38.70 -3.25
N PRO A 464 -26.16 38.26 -3.69
CA PRO A 464 -27.21 39.14 -4.19
C PRO A 464 -27.87 39.92 -3.02
N ASP A 465 -28.08 41.21 -3.22
CA ASP A 465 -28.93 42.03 -2.36
C ASP A 465 -30.43 41.74 -2.64
N ASP A 466 -31.31 42.43 -1.93
CA ASP A 466 -32.79 42.31 -2.07
C ASP A 466 -33.29 42.66 -3.49
N ARG A 467 -32.49 43.31 -4.29
CA ARG A 467 -32.79 43.68 -5.68
C ARG A 467 -32.17 42.73 -6.71
N GLY A 468 -31.41 41.74 -6.21
CA GLY A 468 -30.71 40.77 -7.05
C GLY A 468 -29.37 41.27 -7.59
N THR A 469 -28.87 42.44 -7.13
CA THR A 469 -27.56 42.95 -7.52
C THR A 469 -26.47 42.33 -6.67
N LEU A 470 -25.38 41.83 -7.29
CA LEU A 470 -24.27 41.25 -6.56
C LEU A 470 -23.47 42.28 -5.77
N GLN A 471 -23.50 42.14 -4.46
CA GLN A 471 -22.71 42.89 -3.51
C GLN A 471 -21.49 42.10 -3.07
N GLN A 472 -20.34 42.74 -3.01
CA GLN A 472 -19.11 42.15 -2.52
C GLN A 472 -19.08 42.19 -1.00
N VAL A 473 -19.35 41.04 -0.37
CA VAL A 473 -19.40 40.88 1.09
C VAL A 473 -18.04 40.57 1.69
N ALA A 474 -17.14 39.93 0.92
CA ALA A 474 -15.78 39.67 1.35
C ALA A 474 -14.78 39.88 0.21
N LEU A 475 -13.61 40.42 0.55
CA LEU A 475 -12.49 40.58 -0.36
C LEU A 475 -11.18 40.45 0.44
N ALA A 476 -10.26 39.62 -0.04
CA ALA A 476 -8.94 39.44 0.54
C ALA A 476 -7.86 39.44 -0.54
N HIS A 477 -6.71 39.97 -0.20
CA HIS A 477 -5.46 39.92 -0.97
C HIS A 477 -4.28 39.91 0.00
N VAL A 478 -3.10 39.42 -0.44
CA VAL A 478 -1.86 39.44 0.36
C VAL A 478 -1.45 40.88 0.72
N ASP A 479 -1.61 41.83 -0.21
CA ASP A 479 -1.36 43.25 0.01
C ASP A 479 -2.71 43.99 0.24
N GLU A 480 -2.96 44.42 1.44
CA GLU A 480 -4.21 45.17 1.81
C GLU A 480 -4.43 46.43 1.01
N ARG A 481 -3.37 47.10 0.54
CA ARG A 481 -3.49 48.29 -0.29
C ARG A 481 -4.18 48.00 -1.64
N LYS A 482 -3.98 46.80 -2.17
CA LYS A 482 -4.68 46.37 -3.38
C LYS A 482 -6.15 46.12 -3.12
N VAL A 483 -6.54 45.66 -1.93
CA VAL A 483 -7.95 45.52 -1.55
C VAL A 483 -8.68 46.84 -1.60
N GLU A 484 -8.10 47.91 -1.02
CA GLU A 484 -8.67 49.27 -1.07
C GLU A 484 -8.80 49.78 -2.49
N ARG A 485 -7.77 49.51 -3.32
CA ARG A 485 -7.78 49.91 -4.71
C ARG A 485 -8.82 49.17 -5.55
N ALA A 486 -8.97 47.88 -5.35
CA ALA A 486 -9.99 47.09 -6.02
C ALA A 486 -11.41 47.56 -5.64
N ARG A 487 -11.65 47.94 -4.40
CA ARG A 487 -12.90 48.53 -3.94
C ARG A 487 -13.18 49.84 -4.63
N ALA A 488 -12.20 50.74 -4.69
CA ALA A 488 -12.32 52.01 -5.37
C ALA A 488 -12.61 51.88 -6.88
N ILE A 489 -11.96 50.92 -7.53
CA ILE A 489 -12.25 50.56 -8.93
C ILE A 489 -13.70 50.09 -9.08
N ARG A 490 -14.17 49.19 -8.23
CA ARG A 490 -15.51 48.64 -8.27
C ARG A 490 -16.60 49.70 -8.00
N GLU A 491 -16.37 50.65 -7.10
CA GLU A 491 -17.29 51.75 -6.82
C GLU A 491 -17.41 52.66 -8.05
N ARG A 492 -16.28 52.95 -8.71
CA ARG A 492 -16.26 53.83 -9.88
C ARG A 492 -16.73 53.15 -11.16
N TYR A 493 -16.43 51.89 -11.30
CA TYR A 493 -16.74 51.04 -12.45
C TYR A 493 -17.46 49.77 -11.99
N PRO A 494 -18.75 49.86 -11.60
CA PRO A 494 -19.49 48.69 -11.16
C PRO A 494 -19.50 47.60 -12.23
N PRO A 495 -19.40 46.33 -11.88
CA PRO A 495 -19.46 45.23 -12.83
C PRO A 495 -20.72 45.26 -13.71
N ASP A 496 -20.59 44.86 -14.95
CA ASP A 496 -21.74 44.75 -15.85
C ASP A 496 -22.54 43.49 -15.53
N PRO A 497 -23.83 43.59 -15.16
CA PRO A 497 -24.68 42.42 -14.90
C PRO A 497 -24.85 41.49 -16.10
N ASP A 498 -24.72 42.00 -17.31
CA ASP A 498 -24.89 41.25 -18.56
C ASP A 498 -23.57 40.77 -19.16
N ALA A 499 -22.46 40.99 -18.45
CA ALA A 499 -21.16 40.49 -18.90
C ALA A 499 -21.20 38.98 -19.22
N PRO A 500 -20.57 38.54 -20.31
CA PRO A 500 -20.57 37.13 -20.73
C PRO A 500 -19.74 36.23 -19.82
N MET A 501 -18.96 36.85 -18.95
CA MET A 501 -18.05 36.13 -18.03
C MET A 501 -18.03 36.79 -16.65
N GLY A 502 -17.55 36.07 -15.65
CA GLY A 502 -17.39 36.54 -14.29
C GLY A 502 -18.57 36.20 -13.39
N SER A 503 -18.59 36.82 -12.20
CA SER A 503 -19.50 36.45 -11.10
C SER A 503 -20.98 36.54 -11.47
N HIS A 504 -21.38 37.55 -12.27
CA HIS A 504 -22.78 37.68 -12.70
C HIS A 504 -23.24 36.50 -13.57
N THR A 505 -22.40 36.04 -14.50
CA THR A 505 -22.71 34.88 -15.33
C THR A 505 -22.76 33.60 -14.49
N VAL A 506 -21.80 33.38 -13.57
CA VAL A 506 -21.80 32.24 -12.65
C VAL A 506 -23.05 32.25 -11.77
N MET A 507 -23.47 33.41 -11.26
CA MET A 507 -24.69 33.56 -10.49
C MET A 507 -25.95 33.18 -11.29
N ARG A 508 -26.01 33.58 -12.55
CA ARG A 508 -27.18 33.36 -13.43
C ARG A 508 -27.24 31.90 -13.93
N THR A 509 -26.12 31.32 -14.27
CA THR A 509 -26.06 29.98 -14.88
C THR A 509 -25.94 28.85 -13.85
N GLY A 510 -25.37 29.13 -12.70
CA GLY A 510 -24.95 28.10 -11.72
C GLY A 510 -23.77 27.26 -12.17
N GLU A 511 -23.12 27.63 -13.29
CA GLU A 511 -21.97 26.90 -13.83
C GLU A 511 -20.66 27.60 -13.44
N PRO A 512 -19.65 26.88 -13.00
CA PRO A 512 -18.35 27.46 -12.68
C PRO A 512 -17.63 27.96 -13.93
N GLN A 513 -16.81 28.99 -13.77
CA GLN A 513 -15.98 29.51 -14.86
C GLN A 513 -14.49 29.46 -14.49
N LEU A 514 -13.70 28.81 -15.33
CA LEU A 514 -12.25 28.77 -15.24
C LEU A 514 -11.65 29.55 -16.41
N VAL A 515 -10.87 30.57 -16.11
CA VAL A 515 -10.04 31.30 -17.04
C VAL A 515 -8.57 30.97 -16.72
N ALA A 516 -8.07 29.90 -17.32
CA ALA A 516 -6.72 29.40 -17.04
C ALA A 516 -5.63 30.45 -17.34
N HIS A 517 -5.81 31.25 -18.37
CA HIS A 517 -4.95 32.38 -18.71
C HIS A 517 -5.78 33.57 -19.13
N VAL A 518 -5.58 34.74 -18.50
CA VAL A 518 -6.26 35.99 -18.83
C VAL A 518 -5.36 36.74 -19.82
N PRO A 519 -5.70 36.76 -21.13
CA PRO A 519 -4.98 37.56 -22.09
C PRO A 519 -5.34 39.03 -21.96
N ASP A 520 -4.44 39.94 -22.38
CA ASP A 520 -4.70 41.39 -22.35
C ASP A 520 -5.95 41.79 -23.17
N SER A 521 -6.27 41.08 -24.23
CA SER A 521 -7.49 41.30 -25.02
C SER A 521 -8.76 41.21 -24.17
N LEU A 522 -8.81 40.29 -23.21
CA LEU A 522 -9.94 40.12 -22.31
C LEU A 522 -10.07 41.30 -21.33
N LEU A 523 -8.98 41.92 -20.91
CA LEU A 523 -8.97 43.15 -20.11
C LEU A 523 -9.44 44.34 -20.93
N VAL A 524 -9.02 44.42 -22.20
CA VAL A 524 -9.47 45.47 -23.16
C VAL A 524 -10.99 45.37 -23.39
N ASP A 525 -11.50 44.12 -23.58
CA ASP A 525 -12.95 43.91 -23.80
C ASP A 525 -13.80 44.23 -22.55
N ALA A 526 -13.22 44.01 -21.33
CA ALA A 526 -13.89 44.29 -20.07
C ALA A 526 -13.81 45.77 -19.63
N ALA A 527 -12.89 46.54 -20.20
CA ALA A 527 -12.69 47.95 -19.83
C ALA A 527 -13.76 48.86 -20.46
N ARG A 528 -14.28 49.80 -19.65
CA ARG A 528 -15.28 50.82 -20.11
C ARG A 528 -14.62 52.01 -20.79
N ASP A 529 -13.41 52.36 -20.39
CA ASP A 529 -12.60 53.44 -20.93
C ASP A 529 -11.11 53.15 -20.70
N ALA A 530 -10.24 54.05 -21.21
CA ALA A 530 -8.79 53.92 -21.11
C ALA A 530 -8.27 53.94 -19.66
N GLU A 531 -8.88 54.74 -18.79
CA GLU A 531 -8.52 54.83 -17.38
C GLU A 531 -8.89 53.54 -16.64
N HIS A 532 -10.09 52.98 -16.90
CA HIS A 532 -10.48 51.69 -16.38
C HIS A 532 -9.51 50.58 -16.81
N LEU A 533 -9.10 50.56 -18.07
CA LEU A 533 -8.14 49.61 -18.59
C LEU A 533 -6.78 49.66 -17.85
N GLU A 534 -6.26 50.86 -17.57
CA GLU A 534 -5.02 51.01 -16.81
C GLU A 534 -5.18 50.46 -15.39
N LEU A 535 -6.29 50.79 -14.73
CA LEU A 535 -6.56 50.38 -13.36
C LEU A 535 -6.68 48.83 -13.23
N ILE A 536 -7.36 48.14 -14.15
CA ILE A 536 -7.47 46.68 -14.12
C ILE A 536 -6.18 45.99 -14.51
N ARG A 537 -5.35 46.59 -15.36
CA ARG A 537 -4.00 46.09 -15.69
C ARG A 537 -3.07 46.08 -14.45
N GLU A 538 -3.18 47.13 -13.63
CA GLU A 538 -2.41 47.22 -12.37
C GLU A 538 -2.74 46.11 -11.36
N LEU A 539 -3.93 45.49 -11.42
CA LEU A 539 -4.28 44.33 -10.62
C LEU A 539 -3.48 43.06 -11.04
N ASN A 540 -2.86 43.10 -12.24
CA ASN A 540 -2.02 42.04 -12.79
C ASN A 540 -2.68 40.67 -12.82
N ILE A 541 -3.97 40.59 -13.13
CA ILE A 541 -4.75 39.34 -13.14
C ILE A 541 -4.22 38.41 -14.23
N ARG A 542 -3.84 37.21 -13.87
CA ARG A 542 -3.28 36.19 -14.79
C ARG A 542 -4.19 34.99 -15.02
N SER A 543 -4.89 34.56 -13.99
CA SER A 543 -5.79 33.41 -14.04
C SER A 543 -6.92 33.61 -13.04
N GLY A 544 -8.11 33.15 -13.36
CA GLY A 544 -9.30 33.31 -12.52
C GLY A 544 -10.20 32.08 -12.50
N LEU A 545 -10.80 31.86 -11.35
CA LEU A 545 -11.72 30.75 -11.11
C LEU A 545 -12.90 31.28 -10.31
N SER A 546 -14.10 31.29 -10.92
CA SER A 546 -15.35 31.69 -10.26
C SER A 546 -16.25 30.47 -10.10
N VAL A 547 -16.72 30.23 -8.89
CA VAL A 547 -17.58 29.09 -8.55
C VAL A 547 -18.86 29.54 -7.84
N PRO A 548 -20.02 28.94 -8.14
CA PRO A 548 -21.27 29.27 -7.48
C PRO A 548 -21.33 28.64 -6.10
N MET A 549 -21.89 29.36 -5.14
CA MET A 549 -22.26 28.84 -3.82
C MET A 549 -23.70 28.32 -3.90
N ILE A 550 -23.84 26.98 -4.01
CA ILE A 550 -25.12 26.32 -4.25
C ILE A 550 -25.59 25.54 -3.04
N ILE A 551 -26.85 25.69 -2.69
CA ILE A 551 -27.55 24.82 -1.73
C ILE A 551 -28.95 24.50 -2.20
N GLY A 552 -29.37 23.24 -2.16
CA GLY A 552 -30.70 22.83 -2.60
C GLY A 552 -31.05 23.21 -4.06
N GLY A 553 -30.05 23.34 -4.94
CA GLY A 553 -30.24 23.75 -6.33
C GLY A 553 -30.38 25.27 -6.55
N ARG A 554 -30.29 26.08 -5.49
CA ARG A 554 -30.32 27.56 -5.56
C ARG A 554 -28.88 28.10 -5.41
N VAL A 555 -28.51 29.02 -6.31
CA VAL A 555 -27.27 29.79 -6.19
C VAL A 555 -27.48 30.90 -5.16
N LEU A 556 -26.75 30.89 -4.07
CA LEU A 556 -26.78 31.92 -3.03
C LEU A 556 -25.83 33.07 -3.31
N GLY A 557 -24.76 32.82 -4.07
CA GLY A 557 -23.72 33.78 -4.36
C GLY A 557 -22.60 33.17 -5.18
N VAL A 558 -21.51 33.90 -5.33
CA VAL A 558 -20.34 33.49 -6.10
C VAL A 558 -19.07 33.73 -5.29
N MET A 559 -18.17 32.75 -5.35
CA MET A 559 -16.83 32.86 -4.81
C MET A 559 -15.85 32.91 -5.99
N THR A 560 -15.00 33.94 -6.02
CA THR A 560 -14.04 34.16 -7.10
C THR A 560 -12.62 34.15 -6.54
N PHE A 561 -11.75 33.35 -7.14
CA PHE A 561 -10.34 33.22 -6.83
C PHE A 561 -9.52 33.70 -8.02
N VAL A 562 -8.45 34.44 -7.75
CA VAL A 562 -7.61 35.01 -8.81
C VAL A 562 -6.15 34.86 -8.45
N PHE A 563 -5.34 34.40 -9.40
CA PHE A 563 -3.89 34.51 -9.37
C PHE A 563 -3.43 35.76 -10.15
N SER A 564 -2.52 36.48 -9.54
CA SER A 564 -1.95 37.73 -10.07
C SER A 564 -0.42 37.73 -9.90
N ASP A 565 0.07 38.21 -8.77
CA ASP A 565 1.50 38.45 -8.51
C ASP A 565 2.32 37.17 -8.31
N SER A 566 1.71 36.12 -7.78
CA SER A 566 2.38 34.82 -7.59
C SER A 566 2.80 34.13 -8.89
N GLY A 567 2.21 34.54 -10.03
CA GLY A 567 2.44 33.92 -11.33
C GLY A 567 1.86 32.52 -11.50
N ARG A 568 1.13 32.01 -10.50
CA ARG A 568 0.43 30.72 -10.55
C ARG A 568 -0.76 30.83 -11.53
N LEU A 569 -1.20 29.69 -12.04
CA LEU A 569 -2.34 29.55 -12.94
C LEU A 569 -3.27 28.45 -12.45
N TYR A 570 -4.58 28.66 -12.55
CA TYR A 570 -5.56 27.64 -12.27
C TYR A 570 -5.64 26.62 -13.41
N THR A 571 -5.91 25.39 -13.01
CA THR A 571 -6.14 24.24 -13.90
C THR A 571 -7.53 23.65 -13.62
N ALA A 572 -7.97 22.71 -14.45
CA ALA A 572 -9.20 21.95 -14.18
C ALA A 572 -9.16 21.16 -12.86
N ASN A 573 -7.97 20.82 -12.38
CA ASN A 573 -7.78 20.10 -11.12
C ASN A 573 -8.07 20.94 -9.86
N ASP A 574 -8.08 22.26 -9.99
CA ASP A 574 -8.37 23.18 -8.88
C ASP A 574 -9.87 23.39 -8.67
N LEU A 575 -10.67 23.09 -9.70
CA LEU A 575 -12.11 23.32 -9.70
C LEU A 575 -12.87 22.54 -8.61
N PRO A 576 -12.63 21.24 -8.38
CA PRO A 576 -13.32 20.48 -7.33
C PRO A 576 -13.10 21.06 -5.92
N PHE A 577 -11.88 21.53 -5.65
CA PHE A 577 -11.55 22.14 -4.38
C PHE A 577 -12.28 23.49 -4.17
N ALA A 578 -12.31 24.35 -5.19
CA ALA A 578 -13.03 25.61 -5.14
C ALA A 578 -14.54 25.40 -4.94
N GLN A 579 -15.11 24.41 -5.63
CA GLN A 579 -16.53 24.05 -5.50
C GLN A 579 -16.87 23.51 -4.10
N GLU A 580 -16.01 22.68 -3.52
CA GLU A 580 -16.18 22.17 -2.16
C GLU A 580 -16.18 23.32 -1.12
N LEU A 581 -15.24 24.27 -1.26
CA LEU A 581 -15.17 25.43 -0.39
C LEU A 581 -16.42 26.32 -0.53
N ALA A 582 -16.87 26.55 -1.77
CA ALA A 582 -18.08 27.31 -2.06
C ALA A 582 -19.35 26.63 -1.51
N ALA A 583 -19.45 25.31 -1.59
CA ALA A 583 -20.56 24.55 -1.02
C ALA A 583 -20.61 24.66 0.51
N ARG A 584 -19.46 24.61 1.19
CA ARG A 584 -19.36 24.82 2.65
C ARG A 584 -19.75 26.24 3.04
N ALA A 585 -19.30 27.24 2.27
CA ALA A 585 -19.70 28.63 2.48
C ALA A 585 -21.21 28.81 2.29
N ALA A 586 -21.79 28.20 1.24
CA ALA A 586 -23.25 28.22 1.01
C ALA A 586 -24.02 27.63 2.19
N SER A 587 -23.57 26.51 2.74
CA SER A 587 -24.19 25.88 3.92
C SER A 587 -24.13 26.77 5.16
N ALA A 588 -23.01 27.45 5.39
CA ALA A 588 -22.85 28.37 6.50
C ALA A 588 -23.78 29.59 6.40
N ILE A 589 -23.86 30.18 5.20
CA ILE A 589 -24.77 31.30 4.91
C ILE A 589 -26.23 30.91 5.17
N GLU A 590 -26.66 29.76 4.64
CA GLU A 590 -28.06 29.32 4.81
C GLU A 590 -28.38 29.01 6.27
N ASN A 591 -27.46 28.41 7.02
CA ASN A 591 -27.61 28.16 8.46
C ASN A 591 -27.73 29.46 9.24
N ALA A 592 -26.88 30.42 8.97
CA ALA A 592 -26.92 31.75 9.61
C ALA A 592 -28.24 32.47 9.29
N ARG A 593 -28.67 32.44 8.03
CA ARG A 593 -29.94 33.03 7.59
C ARG A 593 -31.15 32.40 8.27
N LEU A 594 -31.22 31.07 8.27
CA LEU A 594 -32.29 30.33 8.96
C LEU A 594 -32.34 30.60 10.45
N TYR A 595 -31.18 30.77 11.06
CA TYR A 595 -31.09 31.14 12.49
C TYR A 595 -31.65 32.55 12.71
N THR A 596 -31.23 33.52 11.93
CA THR A 596 -31.71 34.91 12.00
C THR A 596 -33.23 34.98 11.78
N GLU A 597 -33.73 34.31 10.74
CA GLU A 597 -35.17 34.26 10.44
C GLU A 597 -35.97 33.66 11.60
N ARG A 598 -35.49 32.57 12.20
CA ARG A 598 -36.12 31.98 13.38
C ARG A 598 -36.08 32.89 14.59
N ALA A 599 -34.97 33.59 14.81
CA ALA A 599 -34.84 34.53 15.91
C ALA A 599 -35.76 35.73 15.76
N GLU A 600 -35.96 36.21 14.53
CA GLU A 600 -36.92 37.30 14.25
C GLU A 600 -38.38 36.88 14.45
N VAL A 601 -38.74 35.68 13.99
CA VAL A 601 -40.09 35.14 14.22
C VAL A 601 -40.33 34.95 15.73
N ALA A 602 -39.33 34.40 16.45
CA ALA A 602 -39.42 34.24 17.90
C ALA A 602 -39.63 35.57 18.61
N ARG A 603 -38.82 36.59 18.28
CA ARG A 603 -38.93 37.95 18.84
C ARG A 603 -40.27 38.58 18.60
N THR A 604 -40.81 38.45 17.36
CA THR A 604 -42.10 39.00 16.98
C THR A 604 -43.26 38.32 17.73
N LEU A 605 -43.19 36.99 17.85
CA LEU A 605 -44.19 36.24 18.67
C LEU A 605 -44.13 36.68 20.13
N GLN A 606 -42.95 36.77 20.71
CA GLN A 606 -42.76 37.15 22.09
C GLN A 606 -43.26 38.55 22.37
N ALA A 607 -42.96 39.53 21.53
CA ALA A 607 -43.46 40.90 21.65
C ALA A 607 -45.01 40.93 21.66
N SER A 608 -45.67 40.07 20.95
CA SER A 608 -47.16 39.95 20.91
C SER A 608 -47.75 39.32 22.21
N LEU A 609 -46.93 38.65 23.01
CA LEU A 609 -47.34 37.96 24.26
C LEU A 609 -47.19 38.85 25.51
N LEU A 610 -46.48 39.93 25.43
CA LEU A 610 -46.33 40.90 26.49
C LEU A 610 -47.29 42.11 26.30
N PRO A 611 -47.67 42.84 27.36
CA PRO A 611 -48.42 44.07 27.18
C PRO A 611 -47.57 45.15 26.49
N GLU A 612 -48.15 45.88 25.53
CA GLU A 612 -47.43 46.97 24.82
C GLU A 612 -47.05 48.09 25.78
N GLU A 613 -47.94 48.44 26.73
CA GLU A 613 -47.73 49.43 27.75
C GLU A 613 -48.38 49.01 29.05
N LEU A 614 -47.77 49.34 30.18
CA LEU A 614 -48.40 49.19 31.49
C LEU A 614 -49.40 50.33 31.71
N PRO A 615 -50.59 50.07 32.36
CA PRO A 615 -51.61 51.05 32.54
C PRO A 615 -51.20 52.13 33.53
N ASP A 616 -51.57 53.39 33.26
CA ASP A 616 -51.49 54.46 34.23
C ASP A 616 -52.69 54.35 35.19
N VAL A 617 -52.39 54.05 36.46
CA VAL A 617 -53.40 53.83 37.50
C VAL A 617 -53.18 54.81 38.67
N PRO A 618 -54.15 55.67 38.91
CA PRO A 618 -54.05 56.66 40.00
C PRO A 618 -53.74 56.02 41.36
N GLY A 619 -52.66 56.48 42.01
CA GLY A 619 -52.18 55.99 43.30
C GLY A 619 -51.24 54.82 43.20
N TRP A 620 -50.89 54.36 41.97
CA TRP A 620 -49.94 53.26 41.73
C TRP A 620 -48.95 53.61 40.62
N SER A 621 -47.72 53.12 40.76
CA SER A 621 -46.69 53.17 39.72
C SER A 621 -46.25 51.72 39.43
N PHE A 622 -46.05 51.43 38.15
CA PHE A 622 -45.63 50.11 37.65
C PHE A 622 -44.37 50.19 36.82
N ALA A 623 -43.52 49.21 36.94
CA ALA A 623 -42.43 48.96 35.98
C ALA A 623 -42.26 47.44 35.78
N ALA A 624 -41.84 47.06 34.60
CA ALA A 624 -41.54 45.66 34.27
C ALA A 624 -40.18 45.61 33.57
N ASP A 625 -39.40 44.57 33.88
CA ASP A 625 -38.18 44.21 33.19
C ASP A 625 -38.32 42.75 32.71
N TYR A 626 -38.18 42.53 31.41
CA TYR A 626 -38.25 41.25 30.76
C TYR A 626 -36.98 41.04 29.97
N ARG A 627 -36.25 39.96 30.27
CA ARG A 627 -35.04 39.58 29.52
C ARG A 627 -35.16 38.15 29.10
N PRO A 628 -35.21 37.87 27.76
CA PRO A 628 -35.23 36.51 27.24
C PRO A 628 -33.89 35.84 27.54
N GLY A 629 -33.94 34.55 27.77
CA GLY A 629 -32.76 33.71 27.98
C GLY A 629 -31.77 33.77 26.83
N GLN A 630 -30.50 33.53 27.09
CA GLN A 630 -29.41 33.63 26.10
C GLN A 630 -29.48 32.58 24.93
N ARG A 631 -30.36 31.60 24.97
CA ARG A 631 -30.62 30.67 23.85
C ARG A 631 -31.47 31.29 22.72
N GLY A 632 -31.41 32.54 22.54
CA GLY A 632 -31.77 33.60 21.60
C GLY A 632 -32.63 33.34 20.39
N ALA A 633 -33.02 32.13 20.05
CA ALA A 633 -33.90 31.86 18.91
C ALA A 633 -35.26 31.27 19.32
N GLU A 634 -35.56 31.21 20.59
CA GLU A 634 -36.79 30.60 21.09
C GLU A 634 -37.60 31.57 21.95
N VAL A 635 -38.94 31.46 21.86
CA VAL A 635 -39.84 32.29 22.65
C VAL A 635 -39.82 31.79 24.10
N GLY A 636 -39.62 32.70 25.06
CA GLY A 636 -39.61 32.40 26.49
C GLY A 636 -40.98 32.01 27.05
N GLY A 637 -40.94 31.32 28.18
CA GLY A 637 -42.12 30.93 28.95
C GLY A 637 -42.71 32.04 29.82
N ASP A 638 -41.84 32.99 30.27
CA ASP A 638 -42.19 34.05 31.20
C ASP A 638 -43.19 35.07 30.60
N PHE A 639 -44.14 35.48 31.45
CA PHE A 639 -45.12 36.45 31.07
C PHE A 639 -45.54 37.29 32.24
N TYR A 640 -46.01 38.52 31.99
CA TYR A 640 -46.68 39.40 32.93
C TYR A 640 -47.81 40.17 32.28
N ASP A 641 -48.75 40.67 33.09
CA ASP A 641 -49.83 41.52 32.61
C ASP A 641 -50.36 42.37 33.74
N VAL A 642 -50.86 43.59 33.38
CA VAL A 642 -51.58 44.43 34.28
C VAL A 642 -52.79 45.00 33.54
N PHE A 643 -54.01 44.72 34.03
CA PHE A 643 -55.23 45.15 33.30
C PHE A 643 -56.35 45.47 34.28
N PRO A 644 -57.33 46.32 33.88
CA PRO A 644 -58.46 46.72 34.70
C PRO A 644 -59.50 45.58 34.87
N VAL A 645 -59.99 45.45 36.13
CA VAL A 645 -61.10 44.54 36.43
C VAL A 645 -62.11 45.23 37.35
N GLN A 646 -63.25 44.55 37.57
CA GLN A 646 -64.24 45.07 38.51
C GLN A 646 -63.66 45.17 39.94
N GLY A 647 -63.56 46.35 40.52
CA GLY A 647 -63.07 46.58 41.84
C GLY A 647 -61.55 46.87 41.96
N GLY A 648 -60.83 47.05 40.81
CA GLY A 648 -59.41 47.41 40.86
C GLY A 648 -58.62 47.06 39.63
N GLN A 649 -57.36 46.70 39.85
CA GLN A 649 -56.45 46.25 38.77
C GLN A 649 -56.00 44.83 39.08
N MET A 650 -55.95 43.93 38.06
CA MET A 650 -55.35 42.62 38.15
C MET A 650 -53.88 42.68 37.68
N VAL A 651 -53.00 42.15 38.45
CA VAL A 651 -51.59 41.94 38.11
C VAL A 651 -51.31 40.45 38.04
N LEU A 652 -50.59 40.06 37.00
CA LEU A 652 -50.18 38.66 36.76
C LEU A 652 -48.69 38.61 36.47
N LEU A 653 -48.04 37.62 36.96
CA LEU A 653 -46.70 37.22 36.51
C LEU A 653 -46.61 35.71 36.65
N GLY A 654 -46.00 35.05 35.67
CA GLY A 654 -45.88 33.60 35.67
C GLY A 654 -44.84 33.13 34.65
N ASP A 655 -44.55 31.83 34.80
CA ASP A 655 -43.66 31.10 33.90
C ASP A 655 -44.33 29.80 33.40
N VAL A 656 -44.20 29.54 32.12
CA VAL A 656 -44.70 28.36 31.47
C VAL A 656 -43.54 27.41 31.19
N THR A 657 -43.59 26.21 31.77
CA THR A 657 -42.55 25.24 31.58
C THR A 657 -42.34 24.93 30.10
N GLY A 658 -41.09 25.11 29.60
CA GLY A 658 -40.69 24.91 28.22
C GLY A 658 -40.30 26.18 27.49
N MET A 659 -39.92 26.07 26.23
CA MET A 659 -39.51 27.18 25.37
C MET A 659 -40.05 27.03 23.96
N GLY A 660 -40.00 28.10 23.16
CA GLY A 660 -40.40 28.11 21.76
C GLY A 660 -41.90 28.27 21.54
N VAL A 661 -42.35 27.94 20.36
CA VAL A 661 -43.75 28.16 19.90
C VAL A 661 -44.79 27.44 20.81
N ALA A 662 -44.43 26.33 21.38
CA ALA A 662 -45.33 25.60 22.27
C ALA A 662 -45.56 26.33 23.61
N ALA A 663 -44.50 26.91 24.19
CA ALA A 663 -44.56 27.72 25.40
C ALA A 663 -45.34 29.00 25.10
N ALA A 664 -45.09 29.70 23.98
CA ALA A 664 -45.84 30.86 23.50
C ALA A 664 -47.36 30.61 23.40
N ALA A 665 -47.72 29.47 22.86
CA ALA A 665 -49.16 29.10 22.75
C ALA A 665 -49.82 28.88 24.12
N LEU A 666 -49.04 28.34 25.10
CA LEU A 666 -49.50 28.17 26.48
C LEU A 666 -49.58 29.53 27.21
N THR A 667 -48.57 30.37 27.08
CA THR A 667 -48.59 31.74 27.68
C THR A 667 -49.82 32.52 27.19
N SER A 668 -50.12 32.44 25.87
CA SER A 668 -51.33 33.05 25.33
C SER A 668 -52.59 32.48 25.95
N LEU A 669 -52.71 31.13 26.07
CA LEU A 669 -53.84 30.50 26.73
C LEU A 669 -54.00 30.95 28.17
N VAL A 670 -52.95 30.93 28.97
CA VAL A 670 -52.95 31.31 30.38
C VAL A 670 -53.39 32.78 30.57
N ARG A 671 -52.79 33.71 29.82
CA ARG A 671 -53.12 35.14 29.86
C ARG A 671 -54.59 35.39 29.44
N HIS A 672 -55.04 34.80 28.33
CA HIS A 672 -56.45 35.01 27.91
C HIS A 672 -57.43 34.38 28.88
N THR A 673 -57.15 33.17 29.43
CA THR A 673 -57.99 32.57 30.46
C THR A 673 -58.01 33.42 31.71
N ALA A 674 -56.89 33.91 32.18
CA ALA A 674 -56.82 34.80 33.34
C ALA A 674 -57.63 36.10 33.11
N LYS A 675 -57.42 36.77 31.96
CA LYS A 675 -58.18 38.01 31.62
C LYS A 675 -59.70 37.76 31.51
N THR A 676 -60.08 36.69 30.84
CA THR A 676 -61.50 36.32 30.69
C THR A 676 -62.14 36.02 32.03
N THR A 677 -61.47 35.22 32.86
CA THR A 677 -61.97 34.89 34.22
C THR A 677 -62.09 36.10 35.08
N ALA A 678 -61.03 36.91 35.15
CA ALA A 678 -60.99 38.15 35.97
C ALA A 678 -62.05 39.20 35.61
N ALA A 679 -62.53 39.22 34.33
CA ALA A 679 -63.60 40.06 33.90
C ALA A 679 -64.96 39.69 34.55
N PHE A 680 -65.14 38.42 34.92
CA PHE A 680 -66.38 37.91 35.55
C PHE A 680 -66.20 37.68 37.05
N ASP A 681 -65.06 37.15 37.47
CA ASP A 681 -64.69 36.93 38.88
C ASP A 681 -63.27 37.38 39.12
N PRO A 682 -63.06 38.61 39.69
CA PRO A 682 -61.73 39.18 39.89
C PRO A 682 -60.99 38.58 41.11
N ARG A 683 -61.50 37.56 41.76
CA ARG A 683 -60.78 36.93 42.88
C ARG A 683 -59.55 36.17 42.34
N PRO A 684 -58.33 36.49 42.83
CA PRO A 684 -57.10 35.88 42.36
C PRO A 684 -57.11 34.32 42.41
N ALA A 685 -57.65 33.74 43.47
CA ALA A 685 -57.74 32.28 43.59
C ALA A 685 -58.68 31.67 42.53
N ALA A 686 -59.81 32.32 42.21
CA ALA A 686 -60.68 31.90 41.11
C ALA A 686 -60.03 31.97 39.75
N VAL A 687 -59.21 32.99 39.49
CA VAL A 687 -58.39 33.11 38.27
C VAL A 687 -57.45 31.93 38.14
N LEU A 688 -56.67 31.61 39.19
CA LEU A 688 -55.73 30.48 39.17
C LEU A 688 -56.47 29.12 38.97
N SER A 689 -57.65 28.94 39.61
CA SER A 689 -58.44 27.70 39.48
C SER A 689 -58.93 27.50 38.04
N HIS A 690 -59.42 28.55 37.38
CA HIS A 690 -59.83 28.48 35.98
C HIS A 690 -58.66 28.27 35.01
N VAL A 691 -57.52 28.90 35.26
CA VAL A 691 -56.31 28.66 34.48
C VAL A 691 -55.88 27.18 34.61
N ASN A 692 -55.88 26.62 35.82
CA ASN A 692 -55.60 25.19 36.02
C ASN A 692 -56.57 24.33 35.27
N GLY A 693 -57.84 24.62 35.30
CA GLY A 693 -58.89 23.89 34.58
C GLY A 693 -58.65 23.91 33.05
N ALA A 694 -58.26 25.06 32.51
CA ALA A 694 -57.93 25.20 31.10
C ALA A 694 -56.70 24.42 30.68
N LEU A 695 -55.64 24.42 31.51
CA LEU A 695 -54.43 23.64 31.29
C LEU A 695 -54.70 22.12 31.29
N ARG A 696 -55.57 21.65 32.22
CA ARG A 696 -55.93 20.23 32.37
C ARG A 696 -56.75 19.66 31.16
N GLN A 697 -57.37 20.50 30.40
CA GLN A 697 -58.10 20.08 29.19
C GLN A 697 -57.20 19.75 28.02
N ARG A 698 -55.86 19.98 28.16
CA ARG A 698 -54.92 19.72 27.06
C ARG A 698 -54.37 18.28 27.11
N PRO A 699 -54.05 17.69 25.95
CA PRO A 699 -53.53 16.31 25.90
C PRO A 699 -52.15 16.11 26.53
N ARG A 700 -51.37 17.17 26.63
CA ARG A 700 -50.04 17.17 27.26
C ARG A 700 -50.08 18.09 28.48
N ILE A 701 -49.68 17.55 29.62
CA ILE A 701 -49.48 18.33 30.84
C ILE A 701 -48.26 19.21 30.67
N ALA A 702 -48.43 20.51 30.76
CA ALA A 702 -47.34 21.47 30.86
C ALA A 702 -47.60 22.33 32.10
N PRO A 703 -46.88 22.12 33.20
CA PRO A 703 -47.06 22.89 34.42
C PRO A 703 -46.76 24.37 34.16
N VAL A 704 -47.51 25.20 34.88
CA VAL A 704 -47.34 26.64 34.86
C VAL A 704 -47.22 27.17 36.30
N THR A 705 -46.29 28.03 36.54
CA THR A 705 -46.21 28.79 37.78
C THR A 705 -46.81 30.20 37.57
N MET A 706 -47.60 30.69 38.49
CA MET A 706 -48.21 32.00 38.36
C MET A 706 -48.54 32.63 39.71
N VAL A 707 -48.29 33.91 39.79
CA VAL A 707 -48.84 34.76 40.86
C VAL A 707 -49.87 35.69 40.27
N CYS A 708 -50.99 35.83 40.97
CA CYS A 708 -52.11 36.70 40.58
C CYS A 708 -52.45 37.60 41.77
N GLY A 709 -52.57 38.90 41.48
CA GLY A 709 -52.89 39.90 42.52
C GLY A 709 -53.96 40.88 42.09
N LEU A 710 -54.95 41.12 42.98
CA LEU A 710 -55.98 42.12 42.78
C LEU A 710 -55.60 43.34 43.63
N LEU A 711 -55.30 44.48 42.99
CA LEU A 711 -55.08 45.76 43.59
C LEU A 711 -56.41 46.42 43.82
N SER A 712 -56.72 46.74 45.04
CA SER A 712 -57.94 47.48 45.42
C SER A 712 -57.67 48.43 46.63
N GLY A 713 -57.89 49.67 46.44
CA GLY A 713 -57.53 50.65 47.45
C GLY A 713 -56.06 50.67 47.75
N GLY A 714 -55.65 50.50 48.96
CA GLY A 714 -54.27 50.46 49.43
C GLY A 714 -53.71 49.02 49.65
N SER A 715 -54.40 48.03 49.21
CA SER A 715 -54.02 46.62 49.42
C SER A 715 -53.95 45.82 48.15
N VAL A 716 -53.19 44.78 48.19
CA VAL A 716 -53.15 43.73 47.12
C VAL A 716 -53.61 42.43 47.73
N VAL A 717 -54.60 41.76 47.13
CA VAL A 717 -55.00 40.38 47.47
C VAL A 717 -54.22 39.45 46.52
N LEU A 718 -53.33 38.66 47.06
CA LEU A 718 -52.49 37.76 46.31
C LEU A 718 -52.99 36.31 46.36
N ALA A 719 -52.89 35.59 45.26
CA ALA A 719 -52.91 34.13 45.20
C ALA A 719 -51.70 33.61 44.37
N VAL A 720 -51.09 32.54 44.84
CA VAL A 720 -49.87 32.02 44.23
C VAL A 720 -50.11 30.53 43.83
N GLY A 721 -49.79 30.21 42.57
CA GLY A 721 -49.86 28.88 42.00
C GLY A 721 -48.45 28.35 41.66
N GLY A 722 -47.76 27.75 42.64
CA GLY A 722 -46.41 27.20 42.46
C GLY A 722 -45.29 28.17 42.09
N HIS A 723 -45.57 29.47 42.22
CA HIS A 723 -44.66 30.56 41.79
C HIS A 723 -43.85 31.08 42.99
N PRO A 724 -42.65 31.69 42.76
CA PRO A 724 -41.94 32.38 43.84
C PRO A 724 -42.82 33.43 44.53
N LEU A 725 -42.69 33.53 45.87
CA LEU A 725 -43.47 34.51 46.65
C LEU A 725 -42.97 35.91 46.35
N PRO A 726 -43.90 36.90 46.09
CA PRO A 726 -43.55 38.28 45.95
C PRO A 726 -42.80 38.87 47.15
N LEU A 727 -41.94 39.82 46.85
CA LEU A 727 -41.19 40.57 47.87
C LEU A 727 -41.82 41.91 48.14
N ARG A 728 -42.16 42.19 49.41
CA ARG A 728 -42.58 43.53 49.87
C ARG A 728 -41.39 44.33 50.36
N LYS A 729 -41.08 45.43 49.76
CA LYS A 729 -40.10 46.44 50.28
C LYS A 729 -40.80 47.52 50.98
N ARG A 730 -40.37 47.77 52.26
CA ARG A 730 -40.78 48.89 53.10
C ARG A 730 -39.54 49.55 53.65
N GLY A 731 -39.14 50.68 53.05
CA GLY A 731 -37.88 51.33 53.40
C GLY A 731 -36.69 50.45 53.11
N ALA A 732 -35.89 50.06 54.08
CA ALA A 732 -34.79 49.11 53.94
C ALA A 732 -35.18 47.65 54.29
N GLU A 733 -36.40 47.41 54.71
CA GLU A 733 -36.90 46.05 55.01
C GLU A 733 -37.45 45.39 53.71
N CYS A 734 -37.11 44.08 53.52
CA CYS A 734 -37.62 43.29 52.50
C CYS A 734 -38.11 41.94 53.07
N GLU A 735 -39.34 41.59 52.77
CA GLU A 735 -39.94 40.33 53.23
C GLU A 735 -40.73 39.64 52.15
N LYS A 736 -40.78 38.29 52.18
CA LYS A 736 -41.65 37.49 51.28
C LYS A 736 -43.10 37.61 51.80
N VAL A 737 -44.03 37.88 50.88
CA VAL A 737 -45.45 37.95 51.15
C VAL A 737 -46.30 37.05 50.31
N GLY A 738 -47.34 36.48 50.94
CA GLY A 738 -48.17 35.48 50.21
C GLY A 738 -48.13 34.10 50.87
N ALA A 739 -48.96 33.21 50.37
CA ALA A 739 -48.94 31.79 50.72
C ALA A 739 -48.64 30.95 49.50
N THR A 740 -47.80 29.92 49.64
CA THR A 740 -47.47 29.01 48.56
C THR A 740 -48.68 28.19 48.15
N GLY A 741 -48.94 28.09 46.85
CA GLY A 741 -49.99 27.23 46.29
C GLY A 741 -49.48 26.12 45.42
N LEU A 742 -50.36 25.25 44.94
CA LEU A 742 -50.05 24.15 44.06
C LEU A 742 -49.66 24.65 42.61
N LEU A 743 -48.76 23.92 42.02
CA LEU A 743 -48.35 24.14 40.61
C LEU A 743 -49.57 23.92 39.66
N LEU A 744 -49.82 24.89 38.78
CA LEU A 744 -50.98 24.84 37.90
C LEU A 744 -50.76 23.80 36.81
N GLY A 745 -51.85 23.06 36.48
CA GLY A 745 -51.82 21.99 35.46
C GLY A 745 -51.14 20.68 35.91
N ALA A 746 -50.55 20.62 37.10
CA ALA A 746 -49.82 19.45 37.61
C ALA A 746 -50.68 18.46 38.34
N VAL A 747 -51.81 18.88 38.98
CA VAL A 747 -52.65 18.04 39.87
C VAL A 747 -54.10 18.02 39.36
N ASP A 748 -54.75 16.87 39.54
CA ASP A 748 -56.13 16.67 39.15
C ASP A 748 -57.15 17.36 40.11
N ASP A 749 -56.92 17.20 41.40
CA ASP A 749 -57.71 17.81 42.44
C ASP A 749 -57.07 19.12 42.91
N TYR A 750 -57.20 20.16 42.09
CA TYR A 750 -56.69 21.48 42.43
C TYR A 750 -57.53 22.10 43.53
N VAL A 751 -56.89 22.32 44.66
CA VAL A 751 -57.45 23.06 45.78
C VAL A 751 -57.27 24.56 45.52
N GLU A 752 -58.32 25.33 45.63
CA GLU A 752 -58.25 26.79 45.45
C GLU A 752 -57.15 27.39 46.34
N SER A 753 -56.22 28.19 45.70
CA SER A 753 -55.07 28.73 46.42
C SER A 753 -55.53 29.66 47.59
N GLU A 754 -54.80 29.57 48.69
CA GLU A 754 -54.99 30.49 49.80
C GLU A 754 -54.71 31.93 49.33
N THR A 755 -55.58 32.84 49.73
CA THR A 755 -55.40 34.24 49.41
C THR A 755 -54.85 35.06 50.56
N THR A 756 -53.80 35.80 50.27
CA THR A 756 -53.21 36.70 51.31
C THR A 756 -53.46 38.13 50.96
N ARG A 757 -54.00 38.89 51.90
CA ARG A 757 -54.18 40.34 51.75
C ARG A 757 -52.89 41.02 52.29
N VAL A 758 -52.26 41.82 51.44
CA VAL A 758 -51.04 42.57 51.73
C VAL A 758 -51.38 44.05 51.71
N GLU A 759 -51.28 44.73 52.91
CA GLU A 759 -51.46 46.14 52.99
C GLU A 759 -50.16 46.86 52.61
N LEU A 760 -50.25 47.80 51.67
CA LEU A 760 -49.15 48.64 51.23
C LEU A 760 -49.36 50.07 51.65
N ALA A 761 -48.43 50.63 52.37
CA ALA A 761 -48.40 52.10 52.71
C ALA A 761 -47.88 52.87 51.45
N PRO A 762 -48.21 54.14 51.32
CA PRO A 762 -47.56 54.96 50.32
C PRO A 762 -46.02 54.92 50.46
N GLY A 763 -45.37 54.59 49.31
CA GLY A 763 -43.92 54.35 49.20
C GLY A 763 -43.50 52.87 49.37
N ASP A 764 -44.39 51.93 49.73
CA ASP A 764 -44.10 50.49 49.73
C ASP A 764 -44.14 49.99 48.30
N THR A 765 -43.20 49.10 48.01
CA THR A 765 -43.12 48.50 46.70
C THR A 765 -43.25 46.97 46.81
N LEU A 766 -44.04 46.34 45.93
CA LEU A 766 -44.15 44.89 45.76
C LEU A 766 -43.44 44.47 44.47
N LEU A 767 -42.49 43.54 44.60
CA LEU A 767 -41.80 42.95 43.44
C LEU A 767 -42.29 41.51 43.25
N LEU A 768 -42.83 41.23 42.05
CA LEU A 768 -43.07 39.90 41.54
C LEU A 768 -41.93 39.54 40.64
N TYR A 769 -41.49 38.25 40.65
CA TYR A 769 -40.34 37.80 39.86
C TYR A 769 -40.45 36.31 39.53
N THR A 770 -39.91 35.89 38.37
CA THR A 770 -39.82 34.49 37.97
C THR A 770 -38.55 33.85 38.55
N ASP A 771 -38.50 32.52 38.54
CA ASP A 771 -37.37 31.80 39.10
C ASP A 771 -36.05 32.03 38.33
N GLY A 772 -36.11 32.40 37.03
CA GLY A 772 -34.94 32.82 36.28
C GLY A 772 -34.12 33.94 36.94
N VAL A 773 -34.78 34.76 37.85
CA VAL A 773 -34.07 35.77 38.67
C VAL A 773 -33.20 35.11 39.74
N THR A 774 -33.77 34.17 40.53
CA THR A 774 -33.07 33.47 41.61
C THR A 774 -32.15 32.39 41.08
N ASP A 775 -32.45 31.79 39.94
CA ASP A 775 -31.71 30.73 39.30
C ASP A 775 -30.56 31.25 38.42
N THR A 776 -30.40 32.57 38.27
CA THR A 776 -29.28 33.19 37.56
C THR A 776 -27.96 32.53 37.99
N PRO A 777 -27.21 31.90 37.10
CA PRO A 777 -25.98 31.17 37.41
C PRO A 777 -24.80 32.13 37.62
N GLY A 778 -24.01 31.89 38.66
CA GLY A 778 -22.67 32.44 38.85
C GLY A 778 -21.64 31.30 38.84
N ARG A 779 -20.36 31.59 39.16
CA ARG A 779 -19.26 30.59 39.09
C ARG A 779 -19.55 29.30 39.83
N ASP A 780 -19.98 29.41 41.12
CA ASP A 780 -20.11 28.26 42.02
C ASP A 780 -21.50 28.12 42.63
N SER A 781 -22.41 29.03 42.34
CA SER A 781 -23.75 29.08 42.97
C SER A 781 -24.75 29.82 42.10
N ARG A 782 -26.05 29.69 42.44
CA ARG A 782 -27.14 30.54 41.89
C ARG A 782 -27.25 31.83 42.69
N PHE A 783 -27.86 32.84 42.11
CA PHE A 783 -28.09 34.13 42.77
C PHE A 783 -28.85 33.94 44.09
N GLY A 784 -29.97 33.22 44.01
CA GLY A 784 -30.73 32.81 45.19
C GLY A 784 -31.55 33.89 45.86
N ASP A 785 -32.48 33.46 46.69
CA ASP A 785 -33.42 34.29 47.42
C ASP A 785 -32.76 35.33 48.39
N GLU A 786 -31.67 34.92 49.04
CA GLU A 786 -31.00 35.82 50.01
C GLU A 786 -30.36 37.03 49.35
N ARG A 787 -29.68 36.79 48.20
CA ARG A 787 -29.06 37.90 47.44
C ARG A 787 -30.12 38.78 46.81
N LEU A 788 -31.20 38.19 46.27
CA LEU A 788 -32.32 38.94 45.73
C LEU A 788 -32.95 39.81 46.82
N GLY A 789 -33.25 39.28 48.00
CA GLY A 789 -33.79 40.06 49.14
C GLY A 789 -32.87 41.20 49.55
N ALA A 790 -31.55 40.99 49.63
CA ALA A 790 -30.58 42.01 49.93
C ALA A 790 -30.51 43.10 48.85
N ALA A 791 -30.54 42.73 47.57
CA ALA A 791 -30.56 43.68 46.45
C ALA A 791 -31.81 44.54 46.45
N VAL A 792 -32.99 43.96 46.70
CA VAL A 792 -34.27 44.68 46.79
C VAL A 792 -34.28 45.61 48.01
N ALA A 793 -33.77 45.17 49.21
CA ALA A 793 -33.68 46.00 50.41
C ALA A 793 -32.82 47.24 50.18
N ALA A 794 -31.68 47.09 49.46
CA ALA A 794 -30.73 48.15 49.19
C ALA A 794 -31.19 49.10 48.02
N ALA A 795 -32.06 48.65 47.17
CA ALA A 795 -32.52 49.41 45.96
C ALA A 795 -33.41 50.61 46.39
N PRO A 796 -33.59 51.64 45.48
CA PRO A 796 -34.65 52.63 45.65
C PRO A 796 -36.04 51.93 45.61
N ALA A 797 -37.04 52.60 46.22
CA ALA A 797 -38.41 52.06 46.24
C ALA A 797 -39.21 52.35 44.96
N GLU A 798 -38.79 53.31 44.16
CA GLU A 798 -39.39 53.55 42.85
C GLU A 798 -39.20 52.37 41.90
N PRO A 799 -40.29 51.94 41.24
CA PRO A 799 -40.30 50.68 40.46
C PRO A 799 -39.20 50.57 39.44
N GLU A 800 -38.99 51.54 38.55
CA GLU A 800 -37.95 51.50 37.50
C GLU A 800 -36.56 51.45 38.08
N ALA A 801 -36.28 52.28 39.11
CA ALA A 801 -34.99 52.33 39.79
C ALA A 801 -34.70 51.03 40.56
N LEU A 802 -35.75 50.42 41.17
CA LEU A 802 -35.65 49.09 41.81
C LEU A 802 -35.29 48.03 40.85
N LEU A 803 -36.00 47.92 39.73
CA LEU A 803 -35.71 46.90 38.70
C LEU A 803 -34.31 47.09 38.10
N ALA A 804 -33.90 48.30 37.81
CA ALA A 804 -32.56 48.64 37.34
C ALA A 804 -31.46 48.18 38.33
N ALA A 805 -31.67 48.44 39.65
CA ALA A 805 -30.72 48.02 40.68
C ALA A 805 -30.61 46.46 40.81
N VAL A 806 -31.75 45.76 40.76
CA VAL A 806 -31.79 44.31 40.80
C VAL A 806 -31.15 43.72 39.54
N SER A 807 -31.47 44.25 38.34
CA SER A 807 -30.90 43.82 37.11
C SER A 807 -29.39 44.04 37.05
N ALA A 808 -28.87 45.13 37.54
CA ALA A 808 -27.43 45.39 37.67
C ALA A 808 -26.74 44.36 38.61
N ALA A 809 -27.40 44.04 39.75
CA ALA A 809 -26.86 43.04 40.67
C ALA A 809 -26.84 41.60 40.07
N LEU A 810 -27.81 41.28 39.23
CA LEU A 810 -27.85 40.03 38.48
C LEU A 810 -26.76 39.94 37.41
N ASP A 811 -26.57 41.05 36.67
CA ASP A 811 -25.57 41.13 35.62
C ASP A 811 -24.13 41.06 36.18
N ASP A 812 -23.89 41.70 37.34
CA ASP A 812 -22.61 41.61 38.07
C ASP A 812 -22.33 40.21 38.62
N PHE A 813 -23.37 39.48 38.98
CA PHE A 813 -23.24 38.11 39.51
C PHE A 813 -23.07 37.06 38.38
N ALA A 814 -23.65 37.30 37.21
CA ALA A 814 -23.62 36.38 36.09
C ALA A 814 -22.22 36.33 35.46
N ASP A 815 -21.54 35.17 35.52
CA ASP A 815 -20.17 34.98 35.00
C ASP A 815 -20.16 34.56 33.51
N GLY A 816 -20.99 35.19 32.69
CA GLY A 816 -21.09 34.90 31.26
C GLY A 816 -21.77 33.56 30.92
N ALA A 817 -22.26 32.80 31.89
CA ALA A 817 -23.09 31.63 31.66
C ALA A 817 -24.48 32.05 31.18
N GLY A 818 -25.02 31.32 30.19
CA GLY A 818 -26.39 31.56 29.72
C GLY A 818 -27.41 31.44 30.82
N PHE A 819 -28.32 32.41 30.92
CA PHE A 819 -29.41 32.43 31.88
C PHE A 819 -30.75 32.09 31.24
N ASP A 820 -31.74 31.65 32.05
CA ASP A 820 -33.13 31.39 31.65
C ASP A 820 -33.89 32.69 31.48
N ASP A 821 -35.10 32.68 30.97
CA ASP A 821 -35.95 33.83 30.87
C ASP A 821 -36.11 34.49 32.25
N ARG A 822 -36.11 35.83 32.29
CA ARG A 822 -36.26 36.60 33.52
C ARG A 822 -37.37 37.64 33.36
N ALA A 823 -38.41 37.52 34.15
CA ALA A 823 -39.44 38.53 34.23
C ALA A 823 -39.53 39.09 35.65
N MET A 824 -39.57 40.39 35.75
CA MET A 824 -39.80 41.14 36.99
C MET A 824 -40.90 42.17 36.77
N LEU A 825 -41.84 42.26 37.70
CA LEU A 825 -42.88 43.28 37.73
C LEU A 825 -42.90 43.97 39.14
N ALA A 826 -42.53 45.23 39.16
CA ALA A 826 -42.59 46.06 40.39
C ALA A 826 -43.80 46.96 40.34
N LEU A 827 -44.50 47.05 41.49
CA LEU A 827 -45.62 47.92 41.66
C LEU A 827 -45.48 48.69 42.99
N GLN A 828 -45.62 49.97 42.96
CA GLN A 828 -45.47 50.83 44.12
C GLN A 828 -46.78 51.55 44.35
N ARG A 829 -47.17 51.65 45.68
CA ARG A 829 -48.24 52.54 46.05
C ARG A 829 -47.69 53.97 46.15
N THR A 830 -48.25 54.95 45.44
CA THR A 830 -47.79 56.30 45.36
C THR A 830 -48.68 57.23 46.21
N ALA A 831 -49.93 56.89 46.47
CA ALA A 831 -50.85 57.70 47.31
C ALA A 831 -51.77 56.83 48.17
#